data_96471edb8a47364469b92574e3f1f317
#
_entry.id   96471edb8a47364469b92574e3f1f317
#
_cell.length_a   1.000
_cell.length_b   1.000
_cell.length_c   1.000
_cell.angle_alpha   90.00
_cell.angle_beta   90.00
_cell.angle_gamma   90.00
#
_symmetry.space_group_name_H-M   'P 1'
#
loop_
_entity.id
_entity.type
_entity.pdbx_description
1 polymer ?
#
loop_
_entity_poly.entity_id
_entity_poly.type
_entity_poly.pdbx_seq_one_letter_code
_entity_poly.pdbx_strand_id
1 'polypeptide(L)'
;MKTISKYILLTFVLAFSSAVFAQNGKIQSVKDDYRDFAYVKTSEVLLEVANKGYKSADLFQKLANSFYFQNKMKEAAKWYGELMNMNEVIDPEYYFRYALALKGIKDYEASDKWMEKFNELKPNDLRGKAFLSKVDYKSDIEELSRDDIELLNLEINTELSDFGTTEYETGIVFASARGGGRKYRWNEEPYLDLYYVEKTEDDTFGEVKSIEGEVNTKFHESSAVFSPNGKYMFFTRNNYHRLKYKEDDTGINRLQLYRATLNEDGHWDNIHKVHFNSVDYSVAHPTLNVTGTKLYFASDMPGTFGQSDIFVVDVNDDGTLGEPENLGSSINTEGQESFPFMNTNGDLYFSSTGFPGLGGLDVFKSEGIDEKIKTGSNRNFPIENVGKPVNSEWDDFGYYENLVTKRVYFSSNREGGKGSDDIYTFEVPEIKLLVEGVVQDMNTEELIPNSTVILYNEDGVEIARQTVGEDAYFKFEVDPKKEYLIRVEKEKYTSDEKRFTTPNKNQELKMELLIEKDEQQIEPCDDLAKVLDIPIIYFDFDKSNIRYDAEIEIQKVLAVLTKYPTMHIDIRSHTDCRGPAAYNEKLSDRRAQSTRQYLIKKGIAAERLTAKGYGEARLVNDCGCEPSNNSHCSEEEHQLNRRSEFIITSINGKTCDKDKN
;
A
#
# COMPACT_ATOMS: atom_id res chain seq x y z
N MET A 1 -50.80 33.56 54.85
CA MET A 1 -50.20 32.37 54.25
C MET A 1 -50.47 32.27 52.74
N LYS A 2 -51.60 32.63 52.16
CA LYS A 2 -51.85 32.50 50.68
C LYS A 2 -51.08 33.49 49.80
N THR A 3 -50.63 34.63 50.29
CA THR A 3 -49.90 35.64 49.54
C THR A 3 -48.41 35.30 49.42
N ILE A 4 -47.79 34.73 50.43
CA ILE A 4 -46.38 34.32 50.45
C ILE A 4 -46.17 33.14 49.47
N SER A 5 -47.10 32.19 49.40
CA SER A 5 -47.06 31.06 48.47
C SER A 5 -47.11 31.47 47.00
N LYS A 6 -47.78 32.58 46.64
CA LYS A 6 -47.84 33.10 45.26
C LYS A 6 -46.49 33.75 44.84
N TYR A 7 -45.82 34.42 45.73
CA TYR A 7 -44.49 35.03 45.43
C TYR A 7 -43.38 33.99 45.33
N ILE A 8 -43.43 32.93 46.17
CA ILE A 8 -42.49 31.80 46.06
C ILE A 8 -42.71 31.04 44.75
N LEU A 9 -43.95 30.82 44.31
CA LEU A 9 -44.24 30.19 43.01
C LEU A 9 -43.80 31.06 41.81
N LEU A 10 -44.00 32.40 41.91
CA LEU A 10 -43.60 33.34 40.87
C LEU A 10 -42.05 33.47 40.76
N THR A 11 -41.33 33.47 41.88
CA THR A 11 -39.85 33.45 41.89
C THR A 11 -39.31 32.13 41.38
N PHE A 12 -39.94 30.97 41.65
CA PHE A 12 -39.53 29.68 41.07
C PHE A 12 -39.77 29.61 39.56
N VAL A 13 -40.90 30.15 39.05
CA VAL A 13 -41.20 30.22 37.60
C VAL A 13 -40.26 31.17 36.88
N LEU A 14 -39.92 32.33 37.48
CA LEU A 14 -38.96 33.27 36.92
C LEU A 14 -37.53 32.73 36.97
N ALA A 15 -37.11 32.01 38.01
CA ALA A 15 -35.82 31.36 38.07
C ALA A 15 -35.73 30.20 37.08
N PHE A 16 -36.81 29.45 36.90
CA PHE A 16 -36.83 28.35 35.89
C PHE A 16 -36.80 28.89 34.45
N SER A 17 -37.54 29.99 34.17
CA SER A 17 -37.51 30.62 32.84
C SER A 17 -36.15 31.26 32.53
N SER A 18 -35.50 31.94 33.50
CA SER A 18 -34.17 32.51 33.32
C SER A 18 -33.07 31.42 33.12
N ALA A 19 -33.22 30.28 33.79
CA ALA A 19 -32.31 29.13 33.58
C ALA A 19 -32.46 28.52 32.18
N VAL A 20 -33.70 28.39 31.68
CA VAL A 20 -34.01 27.91 30.32
C VAL A 20 -33.52 28.90 29.25
N PHE A 21 -33.68 30.21 29.44
CA PHE A 21 -33.16 31.23 28.52
C PHE A 21 -31.64 31.28 28.52
N ALA A 22 -30.96 31.15 29.66
CA ALA A 22 -29.52 31.08 29.73
C ALA A 22 -28.96 29.81 29.06
N GLN A 23 -29.66 28.70 29.18
CA GLN A 23 -29.33 27.42 28.56
C GLN A 23 -29.51 27.45 27.06
N ASN A 24 -30.57 28.05 26.55
CA ASN A 24 -30.80 28.26 25.12
C ASN A 24 -29.71 29.19 24.50
N GLY A 25 -29.32 30.23 25.20
CA GLY A 25 -28.24 31.12 24.78
C GLY A 25 -26.88 30.41 24.69
N LYS A 26 -26.57 29.57 25.67
CA LYS A 26 -25.36 28.72 25.62
C LYS A 26 -25.39 27.71 24.47
N ILE A 27 -26.51 27.04 24.21
CA ILE A 27 -26.69 26.09 23.12
C ILE A 27 -26.53 26.80 21.76
N GLN A 28 -27.05 28.01 21.59
CA GLN A 28 -26.87 28.75 20.34
C GLN A 28 -25.42 29.18 20.13
N SER A 29 -24.74 29.67 21.15
CA SER A 29 -23.31 30.00 21.09
C SER A 29 -22.45 28.79 20.70
N VAL A 30 -22.77 27.60 21.22
CA VAL A 30 -22.09 26.34 20.88
C VAL A 30 -22.31 25.93 19.45
N LYS A 31 -23.51 26.15 18.88
CA LYS A 31 -23.77 25.89 17.45
C LYS A 31 -22.92 26.77 16.56
N ASP A 32 -22.73 28.03 16.93
CA ASP A 32 -21.86 28.94 16.20
C ASP A 32 -20.38 28.55 16.35
N ASP A 33 -19.91 28.25 17.56
CA ASP A 33 -18.54 27.76 17.79
C ASP A 33 -18.25 26.45 17.03
N TYR A 34 -19.20 25.49 16.99
CA TYR A 34 -19.04 24.24 16.23
C TYR A 34 -19.00 24.48 14.73
N ARG A 35 -19.89 25.34 14.20
CA ARG A 35 -19.88 25.76 12.78
C ARG A 35 -18.56 26.40 12.39
N ASP A 36 -17.96 27.20 13.30
CA ASP A 36 -16.70 27.90 13.12
C ASP A 36 -15.48 27.03 13.51
N PHE A 37 -15.67 25.69 13.62
CA PHE A 37 -14.64 24.70 13.95
C PHE A 37 -13.90 24.92 15.26
N ALA A 38 -14.49 25.63 16.23
CA ALA A 38 -13.90 25.83 17.57
C ALA A 38 -14.12 24.57 18.44
N TYR A 39 -13.50 23.46 18.07
CA TYR A 39 -13.79 22.14 18.64
C TYR A 39 -13.39 22.02 20.11
N VAL A 40 -12.29 22.60 20.55
CA VAL A 40 -11.88 22.62 21.95
C VAL A 40 -12.97 23.24 22.81
N LYS A 41 -13.37 24.46 22.48
CA LYS A 41 -14.42 25.19 23.21
C LYS A 41 -15.77 24.48 23.13
N THR A 42 -16.13 23.95 21.97
CA THR A 42 -17.36 23.20 21.77
C THR A 42 -17.42 21.96 22.66
N SER A 43 -16.35 21.17 22.71
CA SER A 43 -16.29 19.97 23.52
C SER A 43 -16.38 20.28 25.02
N GLU A 44 -15.74 21.33 25.49
CA GLU A 44 -15.81 21.75 26.91
C GLU A 44 -17.27 22.09 27.34
N VAL A 45 -17.96 22.91 26.54
CA VAL A 45 -19.32 23.33 26.87
C VAL A 45 -20.32 22.17 26.75
N LEU A 46 -20.21 21.35 25.69
CA LEU A 46 -21.13 20.23 25.47
C LEU A 46 -20.90 19.12 26.51
N LEU A 47 -19.65 18.90 26.93
CA LEU A 47 -19.32 17.95 28.00
C LEU A 47 -20.00 18.35 29.33
N GLU A 48 -20.00 19.64 29.67
CA GLU A 48 -20.71 20.14 30.85
C GLU A 48 -22.22 19.86 30.76
N VAL A 49 -22.83 20.04 29.59
CA VAL A 49 -24.25 19.77 29.35
C VAL A 49 -24.57 18.27 29.45
N ALA A 50 -23.75 17.42 28.84
CA ALA A 50 -23.90 15.96 28.89
C ALA A 50 -23.75 15.43 30.34
N ASN A 51 -22.78 15.93 31.10
CA ASN A 51 -22.55 15.54 32.50
C ASN A 51 -23.69 15.95 33.45
N LYS A 52 -24.51 16.93 33.07
CA LYS A 52 -25.76 17.29 33.76
C LYS A 52 -26.92 16.37 33.42
N GLY A 53 -26.70 15.34 32.58
CA GLY A 53 -27.68 14.33 32.23
C GLY A 53 -28.54 14.65 31.02
N TYR A 54 -28.26 15.74 30.29
CA TYR A 54 -28.94 16.01 29.03
C TYR A 54 -28.45 15.06 27.93
N LYS A 55 -29.41 14.49 27.16
CA LYS A 55 -29.11 13.53 26.10
C LYS A 55 -29.90 13.89 24.84
N SER A 56 -29.22 14.02 23.71
CA SER A 56 -29.82 14.13 22.37
C SER A 56 -28.80 13.70 21.32
N ALA A 57 -29.27 13.25 20.17
CA ALA A 57 -28.40 12.88 19.05
C ALA A 57 -27.53 14.07 18.60
N ASP A 58 -28.11 15.27 18.47
CA ASP A 58 -27.38 16.49 18.11
C ASP A 58 -26.24 16.83 19.10
N LEU A 59 -26.48 16.64 20.41
CA LEU A 59 -25.45 16.81 21.44
C LEU A 59 -24.29 15.81 21.24
N PHE A 60 -24.64 14.51 21.12
CA PHE A 60 -23.64 13.46 21.06
C PHE A 60 -22.87 13.49 19.74
N GLN A 61 -23.53 13.82 18.62
CA GLN A 61 -22.86 14.04 17.32
C GLN A 61 -21.81 15.15 17.40
N LYS A 62 -22.19 16.33 17.91
CA LYS A 62 -21.25 17.45 18.01
C LYS A 62 -20.13 17.19 19.01
N LEU A 63 -20.45 16.56 20.13
CA LEU A 63 -19.47 16.25 21.16
C LEU A 63 -18.46 15.18 20.68
N ALA A 64 -18.95 14.11 20.08
CA ALA A 64 -18.11 13.06 19.52
C ALA A 64 -17.23 13.59 18.39
N ASN A 65 -17.80 14.35 17.43
CA ASN A 65 -17.04 14.99 16.36
C ASN A 65 -15.99 15.96 16.90
N SER A 66 -16.34 16.77 17.94
CA SER A 66 -15.37 17.71 18.50
C SER A 66 -14.17 17.01 19.12
N PHE A 67 -14.35 15.86 19.76
CA PHE A 67 -13.24 15.04 20.24
C PHE A 67 -12.49 14.35 19.11
N TYR A 68 -13.21 13.82 18.13
CA TYR A 68 -12.63 13.18 16.94
C TYR A 68 -11.69 14.13 16.20
N PHE A 69 -12.14 15.36 15.90
CA PHE A 69 -11.31 16.36 15.22
C PHE A 69 -10.22 16.99 16.09
N GLN A 70 -10.21 16.73 17.39
CA GLN A 70 -9.08 17.02 18.30
C GLN A 70 -8.17 15.83 18.49
N ASN A 71 -8.38 14.73 17.78
CA ASN A 71 -7.66 13.46 17.92
C ASN A 71 -7.75 12.80 19.31
N LYS A 72 -8.78 13.14 20.07
CA LYS A 72 -9.09 12.53 21.38
C LYS A 72 -9.96 11.29 21.19
N MET A 73 -9.38 10.24 20.61
CA MET A 73 -10.12 9.07 20.12
C MET A 73 -10.85 8.31 21.22
N LYS A 74 -10.32 8.27 22.43
CA LYS A 74 -10.98 7.64 23.58
C LYS A 74 -12.29 8.32 23.95
N GLU A 75 -12.29 9.64 24.00
CA GLU A 75 -13.47 10.47 24.25
C GLU A 75 -14.44 10.39 23.07
N ALA A 76 -13.94 10.45 21.83
CA ALA A 76 -14.74 10.33 20.63
C ALA A 76 -15.48 8.97 20.59
N ALA A 77 -14.77 7.86 20.81
CA ALA A 77 -15.36 6.53 20.87
C ALA A 77 -16.47 6.41 21.94
N LYS A 78 -16.23 6.98 23.13
CA LYS A 78 -17.25 7.03 24.18
C LYS A 78 -18.52 7.71 23.70
N TRP A 79 -18.43 8.89 23.11
CA TRP A 79 -19.62 9.68 22.75
C TRP A 79 -20.27 9.21 21.46
N TYR A 80 -19.54 8.63 20.49
CA TYR A 80 -20.14 7.90 19.39
C TYR A 80 -20.90 6.66 19.91
N GLY A 81 -20.37 5.92 20.88
CA GLY A 81 -21.07 4.80 21.50
C GLY A 81 -22.39 5.22 22.15
N GLU A 82 -22.45 6.36 22.88
CA GLU A 82 -23.69 6.92 23.40
C GLU A 82 -24.67 7.31 22.27
N LEU A 83 -24.18 7.86 21.16
CA LEU A 83 -24.97 8.18 19.98
C LEU A 83 -25.59 6.92 19.37
N MET A 84 -24.82 5.85 19.17
CA MET A 84 -25.29 4.59 18.59
C MET A 84 -26.37 3.91 19.46
N ASN A 85 -26.35 4.14 20.77
CA ASN A 85 -27.33 3.60 21.72
C ASN A 85 -28.69 4.34 21.70
N MET A 86 -28.81 5.45 20.94
CA MET A 86 -30.05 6.25 20.95
C MET A 86 -31.20 5.69 20.10
N ASN A 87 -30.97 4.64 19.30
CA ASN A 87 -31.95 4.07 18.37
C ASN A 87 -32.61 5.10 17.41
N GLU A 88 -31.84 6.14 17.05
CA GLU A 88 -32.26 7.12 16.04
C GLU A 88 -31.65 6.79 14.68
N VAL A 89 -32.24 7.33 13.61
CA VAL A 89 -31.64 7.25 12.27
C VAL A 89 -30.46 8.20 12.22
N ILE A 90 -29.25 7.65 12.06
CA ILE A 90 -27.99 8.37 12.09
C ILE A 90 -27.36 8.31 10.70
N ASP A 91 -26.72 9.42 10.28
CA ASP A 91 -25.95 9.44 9.03
C ASP A 91 -24.88 8.35 9.08
N PRO A 92 -24.76 7.53 8.02
CA PRO A 92 -23.71 6.47 7.95
C PRO A 92 -22.30 6.94 8.22
N GLU A 93 -21.96 8.19 7.93
CA GLU A 93 -20.64 8.75 8.21
C GLU A 93 -20.23 8.66 9.68
N TYR A 94 -21.20 8.69 10.63
CA TYR A 94 -20.90 8.51 12.06
C TYR A 94 -20.49 7.08 12.42
N TYR A 95 -20.95 6.07 11.67
CA TYR A 95 -20.51 4.68 11.85
C TYR A 95 -19.05 4.54 11.44
N PHE A 96 -18.66 5.16 10.32
CA PHE A 96 -17.29 5.20 9.85
C PHE A 96 -16.36 5.90 10.85
N ARG A 97 -16.70 7.10 11.31
CA ARG A 97 -15.90 7.83 12.32
C ARG A 97 -15.81 7.10 13.65
N TYR A 98 -16.88 6.42 14.05
CA TYR A 98 -16.86 5.59 15.25
C TYR A 98 -15.89 4.42 15.09
N ALA A 99 -15.89 3.76 13.93
CA ALA A 99 -14.93 2.70 13.64
C ALA A 99 -13.47 3.20 13.72
N LEU A 100 -13.18 4.38 13.14
CA LEU A 100 -11.84 5.00 13.27
C LEU A 100 -11.49 5.35 14.73
N ALA A 101 -12.44 5.91 15.49
CA ALA A 101 -12.21 6.21 16.90
C ALA A 101 -11.93 4.95 17.74
N LEU A 102 -12.55 3.81 17.39
CA LEU A 102 -12.29 2.51 18.03
C LEU A 102 -10.89 1.97 17.68
N LYS A 103 -10.41 2.16 16.43
CA LYS A 103 -9.02 1.85 16.08
C LYS A 103 -8.04 2.64 16.94
N GLY A 104 -8.28 3.95 17.12
CA GLY A 104 -7.46 4.82 17.96
C GLY A 104 -7.37 4.40 19.43
N ILE A 105 -8.20 3.47 19.88
CA ILE A 105 -8.10 2.83 21.21
C ILE A 105 -7.79 1.33 21.14
N LYS A 106 -7.35 0.85 19.96
CA LYS A 106 -6.97 -0.55 19.67
C LYS A 106 -8.12 -1.57 19.78
N ASP A 107 -9.38 -1.12 19.77
CA ASP A 107 -10.54 -2.01 19.73
C ASP A 107 -10.90 -2.33 18.28
N TYR A 108 -10.01 -3.05 17.61
CA TYR A 108 -10.15 -3.41 16.20
C TYR A 108 -11.35 -4.32 15.94
N GLU A 109 -11.71 -5.20 16.89
CA GLU A 109 -12.86 -6.08 16.73
C GLU A 109 -14.18 -5.29 16.69
N ALA A 110 -14.33 -4.31 17.56
CA ALA A 110 -15.50 -3.43 17.53
C ALA A 110 -15.47 -2.52 16.30
N SER A 111 -14.31 -2.01 15.92
CA SER A 111 -14.13 -1.21 14.71
C SER A 111 -14.60 -1.95 13.46
N ASP A 112 -14.15 -3.20 13.28
CA ASP A 112 -14.49 -4.02 12.12
C ASP A 112 -16.01 -4.23 12.02
N LYS A 113 -16.71 -4.49 13.14
CA LYS A 113 -18.18 -4.60 13.18
C LYS A 113 -18.90 -3.32 12.74
N TRP A 114 -18.38 -2.15 13.09
CA TRP A 114 -18.94 -0.88 12.67
C TRP A 114 -18.62 -0.54 11.22
N MET A 115 -17.47 -0.97 10.70
CA MET A 115 -17.15 -0.90 9.28
C MET A 115 -18.06 -1.78 8.43
N GLU A 116 -18.37 -3.02 8.87
CA GLU A 116 -19.37 -3.87 8.24
C GLU A 116 -20.73 -3.16 8.19
N LYS A 117 -21.15 -2.56 9.32
CA LYS A 117 -22.41 -1.81 9.40
C LYS A 117 -22.43 -0.58 8.50
N PHE A 118 -21.34 0.14 8.40
CA PHE A 118 -21.16 1.24 7.46
C PHE A 118 -21.34 0.76 6.02
N ASN A 119 -20.68 -0.32 5.63
CA ASN A 119 -20.79 -0.87 4.28
C ASN A 119 -22.22 -1.38 3.95
N GLU A 120 -22.94 -1.97 4.91
CA GLU A 120 -24.35 -2.33 4.72
C GLU A 120 -25.21 -1.10 4.33
N LEU A 121 -24.95 0.05 4.94
CA LEU A 121 -25.69 1.29 4.73
C LEU A 121 -25.22 2.07 3.49
N LYS A 122 -23.95 1.91 3.11
CA LYS A 122 -23.27 2.58 1.99
C LYS A 122 -22.52 1.56 1.09
N PRO A 123 -23.22 0.62 0.43
CA PRO A 123 -22.58 -0.50 -0.29
C PRO A 123 -21.78 -0.07 -1.53
N ASN A 124 -21.90 1.16 -1.98
CA ASN A 124 -21.14 1.71 -3.09
C ASN A 124 -19.93 2.54 -2.67
N ASP A 125 -19.80 2.86 -1.40
CA ASP A 125 -18.68 3.63 -0.83
C ASP A 125 -17.37 2.83 -0.94
N LEU A 126 -16.32 3.47 -1.45
CA LEU A 126 -15.03 2.81 -1.70
C LEU A 126 -14.35 2.39 -0.40
N ARG A 127 -14.55 3.13 0.70
CA ARG A 127 -14.00 2.81 2.03
C ARG A 127 -14.52 1.47 2.55
N GLY A 128 -15.83 1.25 2.44
CA GLY A 128 -16.45 -0.03 2.80
C GLY A 128 -15.99 -1.17 1.90
N LYS A 129 -15.89 -0.93 0.58
CA LYS A 129 -15.40 -1.93 -0.38
C LYS A 129 -13.93 -2.28 -0.14
N ALA A 130 -13.07 -1.28 0.12
CA ALA A 130 -11.66 -1.50 0.44
C ALA A 130 -11.51 -2.37 1.70
N PHE A 131 -12.29 -2.08 2.74
CA PHE A 131 -12.31 -2.89 3.96
C PHE A 131 -12.70 -4.34 3.69
N LEU A 132 -13.78 -4.60 2.95
CA LEU A 132 -14.24 -5.96 2.63
C LEU A 132 -13.30 -6.71 1.69
N SER A 133 -12.54 -6.02 0.84
CA SER A 133 -11.59 -6.66 -0.07
C SER A 133 -10.33 -7.18 0.62
N LYS A 134 -10.03 -6.71 1.83
CA LYS A 134 -8.85 -7.08 2.63
C LYS A 134 -9.29 -7.61 4.00
N VAL A 135 -9.82 -8.83 4.01
CA VAL A 135 -10.39 -9.47 5.22
C VAL A 135 -9.38 -9.59 6.37
N ASP A 136 -8.10 -9.75 6.05
CA ASP A 136 -7.01 -9.90 7.05
C ASP A 136 -5.97 -8.79 6.94
N TYR A 137 -6.42 -7.54 6.75
CA TYR A 137 -5.53 -6.39 6.59
C TYR A 137 -4.53 -6.20 7.75
N LYS A 138 -4.87 -6.69 8.95
CA LYS A 138 -3.98 -6.58 10.12
C LYS A 138 -2.78 -7.51 9.98
N SER A 139 -2.98 -8.73 9.46
CA SER A 139 -1.89 -9.65 9.15
C SER A 139 -1.03 -9.12 8.03
N ASP A 140 -1.65 -8.57 6.97
CA ASP A 140 -0.92 -7.96 5.86
C ASP A 140 -0.02 -6.81 6.35
N ILE A 141 -0.54 -5.93 7.23
CA ILE A 141 0.22 -4.82 7.81
C ILE A 141 1.35 -5.34 8.72
N GLU A 142 1.11 -6.39 9.50
CA GLU A 142 2.13 -6.98 10.37
C GLU A 142 3.29 -7.60 9.56
N GLU A 143 3.00 -8.23 8.42
CA GLU A 143 4.02 -8.74 7.51
C GLU A 143 4.90 -7.64 6.89
N LEU A 144 4.32 -6.45 6.68
CA LEU A 144 5.03 -5.28 6.17
C LEU A 144 5.81 -4.53 7.26
N SER A 145 5.49 -4.80 8.52
CA SER A 145 6.07 -4.09 9.66
C SER A 145 7.54 -4.43 9.88
N ARG A 146 8.31 -3.44 10.33
CA ARG A 146 9.76 -3.49 10.52
C ARG A 146 10.11 -3.24 11.98
N ASP A 147 10.21 -4.31 12.76
CA ASP A 147 10.57 -4.25 14.19
C ASP A 147 12.06 -3.93 14.43
N ASP A 148 12.88 -4.00 13.36
CA ASP A 148 14.31 -3.69 13.38
C ASP A 148 14.62 -2.20 13.19
N ILE A 149 13.60 -1.35 13.03
CA ILE A 149 13.74 0.10 12.88
C ILE A 149 13.66 0.78 14.25
N GLU A 150 14.70 1.55 14.58
CA GLU A 150 14.69 2.46 15.73
C GLU A 150 14.06 3.79 15.34
N LEU A 151 12.87 4.06 15.88
CA LEU A 151 12.13 5.28 15.61
C LEU A 151 12.57 6.40 16.57
N LEU A 152 12.96 7.54 16.02
CA LEU A 152 13.42 8.70 16.77
C LEU A 152 12.43 9.86 16.63
N ASN A 153 12.01 10.44 17.76
CA ASN A 153 11.32 11.74 17.80
C ASN A 153 12.36 12.85 17.65
N LEU A 154 12.22 13.74 16.67
CA LEU A 154 13.23 14.76 16.40
C LEU A 154 13.42 15.75 17.57
N GLU A 155 14.67 16.09 17.85
CA GLU A 155 15.02 17.03 18.93
C GLU A 155 14.44 18.41 18.71
N ILE A 156 14.19 18.80 17.45
CA ILE A 156 13.64 20.09 17.05
C ILE A 156 12.15 20.23 17.33
N ASN A 157 11.42 19.14 17.58
CA ASN A 157 10.00 19.20 17.94
C ASN A 157 9.76 20.00 19.22
N THR A 158 8.62 20.68 19.29
CA THR A 158 8.18 21.50 20.41
C THR A 158 7.00 20.86 21.16
N GLU A 159 6.43 21.54 22.16
CA GLU A 159 5.16 21.14 22.80
C GLU A 159 3.91 21.46 21.95
N LEU A 160 4.10 21.98 20.73
CA LEU A 160 3.06 22.35 19.77
C LEU A 160 3.15 21.46 18.54
N SER A 161 2.34 21.70 17.53
CA SER A 161 2.40 20.95 16.26
C SER A 161 3.66 21.30 15.46
N ASP A 162 4.42 20.27 15.07
CA ASP A 162 5.58 20.28 14.18
C ASP A 162 5.42 19.17 13.15
N PHE A 163 5.30 19.47 11.83
CA PHE A 163 5.02 18.44 10.81
C PHE A 163 5.38 18.84 9.38
N GLY A 164 5.26 17.88 8.44
CA GLY A 164 5.31 18.13 7.00
C GLY A 164 6.72 18.41 6.50
N THR A 165 7.66 17.55 6.84
CA THR A 165 9.09 17.68 6.51
C THR A 165 9.37 17.49 5.03
N THR A 166 10.24 18.34 4.48
CA THR A 166 10.85 18.21 3.16
C THR A 166 12.33 18.57 3.25
N GLU A 167 13.22 17.79 2.66
CA GLU A 167 14.63 18.14 2.57
C GLU A 167 14.83 19.34 1.64
N TYR A 168 15.68 20.27 2.05
CA TYR A 168 16.07 21.45 1.29
C TYR A 168 17.52 21.78 1.60
N GLU A 169 18.35 21.95 0.56
CA GLU A 169 19.81 22.16 0.68
C GLU A 169 20.47 21.12 1.61
N THR A 170 21.08 21.56 2.70
CA THR A 170 21.75 20.72 3.70
C THR A 170 20.87 20.42 4.92
N GLY A 171 19.60 20.77 4.89
CA GLY A 171 18.70 20.65 6.03
C GLY A 171 17.29 20.21 5.65
N ILE A 172 16.35 20.57 6.51
CA ILE A 172 14.92 20.30 6.32
C ILE A 172 14.08 21.55 6.51
N VAL A 173 12.98 21.64 5.75
CA VAL A 173 11.90 22.60 5.95
C VAL A 173 10.68 21.89 6.49
N PHE A 174 10.01 22.49 7.45
CA PHE A 174 8.82 21.92 8.10
C PHE A 174 7.89 23.02 8.61
N ALA A 175 6.62 22.67 8.86
CA ALA A 175 5.65 23.56 9.47
C ALA A 175 5.68 23.44 11.00
N SER A 176 5.54 24.58 11.69
CA SER A 176 5.54 24.60 13.15
C SER A 176 4.68 25.72 13.72
N ALA A 177 4.01 25.44 14.84
CA ALA A 177 3.24 26.42 15.60
C ALA A 177 4.10 27.21 16.62
N ARG A 178 5.44 27.06 16.63
CA ARG A 178 6.37 27.69 17.59
C ARG A 178 6.44 29.20 17.56
N GLY A 179 5.96 29.83 16.49
CA GLY A 179 6.06 31.29 16.29
C GLY A 179 5.28 32.14 17.31
N GLY A 180 4.38 31.53 18.06
CA GLY A 180 3.51 32.25 19.00
C GLY A 180 2.44 33.09 18.29
N GLY A 181 1.81 34.01 19.03
CA GLY A 181 0.83 34.94 18.45
C GLY A 181 -0.63 34.53 18.61
N ARG A 182 -1.45 34.76 17.57
CA ARG A 182 -2.88 34.48 17.58
C ARG A 182 -3.11 32.97 17.51
N LYS A 183 -4.03 32.47 18.35
CA LYS A 183 -4.40 31.06 18.38
C LYS A 183 -5.46 30.72 17.33
N TYR A 184 -5.29 29.59 16.69
CA TYR A 184 -6.27 28.99 15.82
C TYR A 184 -7.40 28.34 16.63
N ARG A 185 -8.65 28.55 16.25
CA ARG A 185 -9.81 28.14 17.06
C ARG A 185 -10.05 26.63 17.11
N TRP A 186 -9.50 25.90 16.16
CA TRP A 186 -9.66 24.43 16.06
C TRP A 186 -8.99 23.73 17.23
N ASN A 187 -7.72 24.02 17.47
CA ASN A 187 -6.85 23.31 18.43
C ASN A 187 -6.29 24.22 19.55
N GLU A 188 -6.56 25.53 19.52
CA GLU A 188 -6.03 26.51 20.48
C GLU A 188 -4.50 26.71 20.41
N GLU A 189 -3.84 26.27 19.34
CA GLU A 189 -2.42 26.52 19.09
C GLU A 189 -2.19 27.79 18.25
N PRO A 190 -0.99 28.38 18.26
CA PRO A 190 -0.62 29.43 17.31
C PRO A 190 -0.76 28.97 15.85
N TYR A 191 -0.88 29.92 14.94
CA TYR A 191 -0.83 29.62 13.52
C TYR A 191 0.54 29.08 13.12
N LEU A 192 0.57 28.19 12.13
CA LEU A 192 1.78 27.54 11.61
C LEU A 192 2.56 28.48 10.71
N ASP A 193 3.88 28.51 10.87
CA ASP A 193 4.84 29.09 9.96
C ASP A 193 5.78 28.01 9.40
N LEU A 194 6.44 28.26 8.27
CA LEU A 194 7.50 27.42 7.74
C LEU A 194 8.86 27.76 8.36
N TYR A 195 9.56 26.75 8.79
CA TYR A 195 10.89 26.85 9.40
C TYR A 195 11.89 26.00 8.63
N TYR A 196 13.13 26.44 8.64
CA TYR A 196 14.29 25.73 8.14
C TYR A 196 15.24 25.42 9.28
N VAL A 197 15.87 24.25 9.24
CA VAL A 197 16.96 23.87 10.12
C VAL A 197 18.03 23.12 9.32
N GLU A 198 19.26 23.57 9.49
CA GLU A 198 20.41 22.93 8.87
C GLU A 198 20.80 21.65 9.62
N LYS A 199 21.16 20.60 8.88
CA LYS A 199 21.67 19.36 9.41
C LYS A 199 23.20 19.49 9.57
N THR A 200 23.71 19.11 10.71
CA THR A 200 25.14 19.14 11.01
C THR A 200 25.87 17.92 10.45
N GLU A 201 27.21 17.96 10.44
CA GLU A 201 28.03 16.80 10.01
C GLU A 201 27.82 15.55 10.87
N ASP A 202 27.41 15.72 12.14
CA ASP A 202 27.13 14.63 13.10
C ASP A 202 25.69 14.11 13.01
N ASP A 203 24.97 14.44 11.94
CA ASP A 203 23.56 14.04 11.71
C ASP A 203 22.55 14.61 12.76
N THR A 204 22.95 15.66 13.48
CA THR A 204 22.08 16.44 14.38
C THR A 204 21.57 17.68 13.70
N PHE A 205 20.68 18.43 14.35
CA PHE A 205 20.12 19.64 13.80
C PHE A 205 20.67 20.89 14.52
N GLY A 206 20.89 21.96 13.74
CA GLY A 206 21.31 23.25 14.22
C GLY A 206 20.17 24.08 14.80
N GLU A 207 20.32 25.41 14.76
CA GLU A 207 19.29 26.36 15.20
C GLU A 207 18.13 26.40 14.19
N VAL A 208 16.90 26.25 14.67
CA VAL A 208 15.69 26.36 13.84
C VAL A 208 15.43 27.85 13.53
N LYS A 209 15.31 28.19 12.25
CA LYS A 209 15.09 29.54 11.76
C LYS A 209 13.80 29.62 10.95
N SER A 210 13.10 30.73 11.04
CA SER A 210 11.99 31.02 10.12
C SER A 210 12.52 31.06 8.69
N ILE A 211 11.78 30.53 7.71
CA ILE A 211 12.18 30.63 6.31
C ILE A 211 12.23 32.09 5.89
N GLU A 212 13.28 32.49 5.17
CA GLU A 212 13.51 33.90 4.81
C GLU A 212 12.67 34.29 3.59
N GLY A 213 12.10 35.55 3.64
CA GLY A 213 11.30 36.10 2.57
C GLY A 213 9.84 36.41 2.97
N GLU A 214 8.94 36.42 1.98
CA GLU A 214 7.51 36.79 2.14
C GLU A 214 6.60 35.57 2.35
N VAL A 215 7.16 34.42 2.71
CA VAL A 215 6.41 33.15 2.83
C VAL A 215 5.52 33.15 4.05
N ASN A 216 6.09 33.41 5.23
CA ASN A 216 5.34 33.37 6.49
C ASN A 216 4.48 34.63 6.67
N THR A 217 3.25 34.42 7.15
CA THR A 217 2.31 35.53 7.41
C THR A 217 1.75 35.37 8.83
N LYS A 218 0.64 36.00 9.12
CA LYS A 218 -0.09 35.86 10.40
C LYS A 218 -1.14 34.74 10.39
N PHE A 219 -1.14 33.86 9.39
CA PHE A 219 -2.04 32.74 9.19
C PHE A 219 -1.20 31.47 8.97
N HIS A 220 -1.84 30.33 8.68
CA HIS A 220 -1.10 29.11 8.45
C HIS A 220 -0.33 29.11 7.14
N GLU A 221 0.93 28.70 7.22
CA GLU A 221 1.77 28.22 6.13
C GLU A 221 2.25 26.80 6.45
N SER A 222 2.21 25.89 5.46
CA SER A 222 2.65 24.52 5.65
C SER A 222 3.08 23.82 4.36
N SER A 223 3.64 22.62 4.48
CA SER A 223 3.94 21.69 3.39
C SER A 223 4.58 22.37 2.18
N ALA A 224 5.86 22.65 2.26
CA ALA A 224 6.63 23.22 1.16
C ALA A 224 7.31 22.12 0.34
N VAL A 225 7.44 22.34 -0.98
CA VAL A 225 8.26 21.54 -1.88
C VAL A 225 9.04 22.44 -2.82
N PHE A 226 10.27 22.05 -3.13
CA PHE A 226 11.23 22.82 -3.90
C PHE A 226 11.44 22.21 -5.28
N SER A 227 11.49 23.08 -6.32
CA SER A 227 11.82 22.60 -7.66
C SER A 227 13.27 22.10 -7.71
N PRO A 228 13.56 21.07 -8.54
CA PRO A 228 14.92 20.51 -8.63
C PRO A 228 15.99 21.51 -9.06
N ASN A 229 15.60 22.59 -9.74
CA ASN A 229 16.50 23.66 -10.14
C ASN A 229 16.67 24.76 -9.07
N GLY A 230 16.04 24.61 -7.89
CA GLY A 230 16.10 25.54 -6.78
C GLY A 230 15.40 26.89 -7.00
N LYS A 231 14.69 27.09 -8.13
CA LYS A 231 14.11 28.42 -8.49
C LYS A 231 12.74 28.66 -7.89
N TYR A 232 11.94 27.61 -7.70
CA TYR A 232 10.56 27.71 -7.24
C TYR A 232 10.34 26.86 -6.01
N MET A 233 9.47 27.38 -5.14
CA MET A 233 8.89 26.64 -4.04
C MET A 233 7.37 26.68 -4.19
N PHE A 234 6.70 25.54 -4.09
CA PHE A 234 5.26 25.48 -3.90
C PHE A 234 4.95 25.19 -2.45
N PHE A 235 3.95 25.86 -1.88
CA PHE A 235 3.62 25.70 -0.47
C PHE A 235 2.14 26.00 -0.21
N THR A 236 1.64 25.45 0.87
CA THR A 236 0.26 25.67 1.35
C THR A 236 0.21 26.92 2.24
N ARG A 237 -0.84 27.72 2.07
CA ARG A 237 -1.14 28.88 2.94
C ARG A 237 -2.65 29.07 3.00
N ASN A 238 -3.16 29.64 4.09
CA ASN A 238 -4.52 30.17 4.13
C ASN A 238 -4.78 31.15 2.98
N ASN A 239 -6.05 31.37 2.60
CA ASN A 239 -6.42 32.32 1.57
C ASN A 239 -6.14 33.77 2.01
N TYR A 240 -4.85 34.09 2.09
CA TYR A 240 -4.34 35.40 2.45
C TYR A 240 -3.21 35.82 1.50
N HIS A 241 -3.45 36.89 0.73
CA HIS A 241 -2.48 37.43 -0.24
C HIS A 241 -2.59 38.94 -0.39
N ARG A 242 -1.46 39.64 -0.39
CA ARG A 242 -1.39 41.11 -0.53
C ARG A 242 -2.34 41.83 0.45
N LEU A 243 -2.28 41.42 1.72
CA LEU A 243 -3.09 41.97 2.83
C LEU A 243 -4.62 41.72 2.71
N LYS A 244 -5.05 40.86 1.80
CA LYS A 244 -6.46 40.46 1.63
C LYS A 244 -6.68 39.05 2.15
N TYR A 245 -7.52 38.95 3.18
CA TYR A 245 -8.06 37.70 3.72
C TYR A 245 -9.40 37.42 3.04
N LYS A 246 -9.63 36.20 2.59
CA LYS A 246 -10.86 35.83 1.91
C LYS A 246 -11.41 34.52 2.52
N GLU A 247 -12.71 34.52 2.72
CA GLU A 247 -13.51 33.39 3.21
C GLU A 247 -14.55 32.99 2.15
N ASP A 248 -15.04 31.75 2.22
CA ASP A 248 -16.20 31.32 1.47
C ASP A 248 -17.51 31.92 2.06
N ASP A 249 -18.65 31.63 1.43
CA ASP A 249 -19.96 32.13 1.86
C ASP A 249 -20.39 31.65 3.26
N THR A 250 -19.69 30.65 3.82
CA THR A 250 -19.91 30.11 5.17
C THR A 250 -18.98 30.73 6.22
N GLY A 251 -18.05 31.58 5.81
CA GLY A 251 -17.05 32.23 6.68
C GLY A 251 -15.79 31.39 6.91
N ILE A 252 -15.55 30.37 6.08
CA ILE A 252 -14.37 29.51 6.18
C ILE A 252 -13.27 30.04 5.26
N ASN A 253 -12.06 30.18 5.80
CA ASN A 253 -10.87 30.47 5.00
C ASN A 253 -10.22 29.17 4.56
N ARG A 254 -10.30 28.89 3.26
CA ARG A 254 -9.77 27.67 2.64
C ARG A 254 -8.26 27.74 2.44
N LEU A 255 -7.59 26.59 2.51
CA LEU A 255 -6.18 26.48 2.17
C LEU A 255 -5.97 26.68 0.67
N GLN A 256 -4.87 27.30 0.32
CA GLN A 256 -4.53 27.65 -1.06
C GLN A 256 -3.08 27.26 -1.35
N LEU A 257 -2.83 26.87 -2.58
CA LEU A 257 -1.49 26.61 -3.07
C LEU A 257 -0.86 27.89 -3.62
N TYR A 258 0.36 28.15 -3.21
CA TYR A 258 1.16 29.30 -3.66
C TYR A 258 2.48 28.85 -4.25
N ARG A 259 3.04 29.68 -5.11
CA ARG A 259 4.40 29.56 -5.62
C ARG A 259 5.21 30.79 -5.15
N ALA A 260 6.40 30.55 -4.61
CA ALA A 260 7.42 31.53 -4.36
C ALA A 260 8.58 31.37 -5.35
N THR A 261 9.37 32.41 -5.53
CA THR A 261 10.60 32.39 -6.33
C THR A 261 11.76 32.80 -5.44
N LEU A 262 12.88 32.08 -5.54
CA LEU A 262 14.11 32.42 -4.83
C LEU A 262 14.75 33.62 -5.49
N ASN A 263 15.05 34.69 -4.74
CA ASN A 263 15.74 35.85 -5.23
C ASN A 263 17.27 35.74 -5.09
N GLU A 264 18.03 36.74 -5.54
CA GLU A 264 19.48 36.76 -5.49
C GLU A 264 20.06 36.86 -4.07
N ASP A 265 19.26 37.32 -3.09
CA ASP A 265 19.66 37.44 -1.68
C ASP A 265 19.36 36.15 -0.88
N GLY A 266 18.79 35.11 -1.53
CA GLY A 266 18.44 33.85 -0.89
C GLY A 266 17.06 33.85 -0.22
N HIS A 267 16.20 34.85 -0.48
CA HIS A 267 14.87 34.97 0.10
C HIS A 267 13.80 34.43 -0.84
N TRP A 268 12.78 33.78 -0.28
CA TRP A 268 11.60 33.29 -0.99
C TRP A 268 10.54 34.40 -1.11
N ASP A 269 10.53 35.06 -2.26
CA ASP A 269 9.68 36.21 -2.53
C ASP A 269 8.80 35.98 -3.77
N ASN A 270 8.18 37.06 -4.25
CA ASN A 270 7.36 37.05 -5.46
C ASN A 270 6.25 36.00 -5.41
N ILE A 271 5.47 36.05 -4.35
CA ILE A 271 4.42 35.07 -4.06
C ILE A 271 3.26 35.19 -5.04
N HIS A 272 2.94 34.07 -5.72
CA HIS A 272 1.82 33.97 -6.65
C HIS A 272 0.85 32.87 -6.23
N LYS A 273 -0.45 33.14 -6.34
CA LYS A 273 -1.48 32.12 -6.26
C LYS A 273 -1.46 31.26 -7.52
N VAL A 274 -1.66 29.96 -7.40
CA VAL A 274 -1.94 29.12 -8.57
C VAL A 274 -3.35 29.44 -9.11
N HIS A 275 -3.54 29.27 -10.41
CA HIS A 275 -4.74 29.76 -11.10
C HIS A 275 -6.03 28.99 -10.75
N PHE A 276 -5.92 27.73 -10.35
CA PHE A 276 -7.05 26.87 -9.96
C PHE A 276 -7.42 26.96 -8.47
N ASN A 277 -6.82 27.84 -7.69
CA ASN A 277 -7.29 28.13 -6.33
C ASN A 277 -8.69 28.75 -6.33
N SER A 278 -9.52 28.39 -5.36
CA SER A 278 -10.87 28.96 -5.17
C SER A 278 -11.08 29.41 -3.73
N VAL A 279 -12.10 30.24 -3.50
CA VAL A 279 -12.60 30.53 -2.16
C VAL A 279 -13.45 29.38 -1.59
N ASP A 280 -13.99 28.52 -2.46
CA ASP A 280 -14.98 27.49 -2.13
C ASP A 280 -14.36 26.17 -1.75
N TYR A 281 -13.09 25.93 -2.07
CA TYR A 281 -12.38 24.69 -1.78
C TYR A 281 -10.91 24.93 -1.43
N SER A 282 -10.30 23.92 -0.81
CA SER A 282 -8.89 23.92 -0.42
C SER A 282 -8.02 23.26 -1.50
N VAL A 283 -6.80 23.78 -1.64
CA VAL A 283 -5.71 23.19 -2.43
C VAL A 283 -4.45 23.21 -1.56
N ALA A 284 -3.89 22.04 -1.24
CA ALA A 284 -2.88 21.92 -0.20
C ALA A 284 -1.90 20.75 -0.43
N HIS A 285 -0.86 20.69 0.40
CA HIS A 285 0.09 19.59 0.51
C HIS A 285 0.77 19.24 -0.83
N PRO A 286 1.51 20.18 -1.44
CA PRO A 286 2.17 19.95 -2.73
C PRO A 286 3.37 19.03 -2.61
N THR A 287 3.60 18.19 -3.63
CA THR A 287 4.85 17.47 -3.88
C THR A 287 5.18 17.46 -5.37
N LEU A 288 6.45 17.48 -5.72
CA LEU A 288 6.92 17.39 -7.10
C LEU A 288 7.48 16.00 -7.41
N ASN A 289 7.35 15.58 -8.67
CA ASN A 289 8.13 14.44 -9.12
C ASN A 289 9.63 14.82 -9.24
N VAL A 290 10.50 13.82 -9.38
CA VAL A 290 11.96 14.01 -9.40
C VAL A 290 12.44 14.96 -10.50
N THR A 291 11.72 15.03 -11.63
CA THR A 291 12.05 15.94 -12.74
C THR A 291 11.48 17.34 -12.57
N GLY A 292 10.60 17.57 -11.60
CA GLY A 292 9.91 18.84 -11.40
C GLY A 292 8.89 19.20 -12.49
N THR A 293 8.49 18.21 -13.31
CA THR A 293 7.54 18.39 -14.43
C THR A 293 6.10 18.12 -14.07
N LYS A 294 5.85 17.49 -12.91
CA LYS A 294 4.51 17.24 -12.37
C LYS A 294 4.45 17.63 -10.89
N LEU A 295 3.34 18.23 -10.52
CA LEU A 295 3.02 18.59 -9.14
C LEU A 295 1.79 17.77 -8.71
N TYR A 296 1.92 17.07 -7.60
CA TYR A 296 0.83 16.35 -6.94
C TYR A 296 0.37 17.15 -5.73
N PHE A 297 -0.91 17.13 -5.42
CA PHE A 297 -1.47 17.88 -4.30
C PHE A 297 -2.81 17.33 -3.85
N ALA A 298 -3.25 17.68 -2.64
CA ALA A 298 -4.56 17.33 -2.12
C ALA A 298 -5.56 18.46 -2.30
N SER A 299 -6.83 18.12 -2.63
CA SER A 299 -7.89 19.13 -2.79
C SER A 299 -9.29 18.53 -2.63
N ASP A 300 -10.22 19.35 -2.13
CA ASP A 300 -11.67 19.10 -2.13
C ASP A 300 -12.39 19.87 -3.28
N MET A 301 -11.67 20.15 -4.37
CA MET A 301 -12.22 20.82 -5.55
C MET A 301 -13.30 19.98 -6.26
N PRO A 302 -14.18 20.58 -7.08
CA PRO A 302 -15.19 19.83 -7.83
C PRO A 302 -14.61 18.67 -8.61
N GLY A 303 -15.20 17.48 -8.41
CA GLY A 303 -14.75 16.21 -9.03
C GLY A 303 -14.04 15.28 -8.06
N THR A 304 -13.94 15.62 -6.78
CA THR A 304 -13.49 14.70 -5.73
C THR A 304 -14.51 13.60 -5.46
N PHE A 305 -14.02 12.46 -4.98
CA PHE A 305 -14.83 11.35 -4.46
C PHE A 305 -15.32 11.62 -3.03
N GLY A 306 -14.48 12.26 -2.21
CA GLY A 306 -14.73 12.41 -0.79
C GLY A 306 -14.36 13.76 -0.17
N GLN A 307 -13.68 13.70 0.97
CA GLN A 307 -13.31 14.90 1.74
C GLN A 307 -12.16 15.66 1.09
N SER A 308 -11.15 14.94 0.62
CA SER A 308 -10.07 15.47 -0.22
C SER A 308 -9.46 14.32 -1.03
N ASP A 309 -9.05 14.62 -2.24
CA ASP A 309 -8.45 13.68 -3.20
C ASP A 309 -7.05 14.16 -3.61
N ILE A 310 -6.22 13.23 -4.07
CA ILE A 310 -4.94 13.55 -4.70
C ILE A 310 -5.15 13.84 -6.18
N PHE A 311 -4.65 14.98 -6.60
CA PHE A 311 -4.62 15.48 -7.98
C PHE A 311 -3.20 15.56 -8.50
N VAL A 312 -3.05 15.61 -9.81
CA VAL A 312 -1.79 15.86 -10.51
C VAL A 312 -1.96 16.99 -11.53
N VAL A 313 -0.91 17.79 -11.73
CA VAL A 313 -0.89 18.85 -12.73
C VAL A 313 0.50 18.96 -13.35
N ASP A 314 0.55 19.31 -14.64
CA ASP A 314 1.81 19.58 -15.32
C ASP A 314 2.45 20.88 -14.82
N VAL A 315 3.77 20.88 -14.70
CA VAL A 315 4.58 22.07 -14.36
C VAL A 315 5.40 22.46 -15.58
N ASN A 316 5.19 23.68 -16.05
CA ASN A 316 5.95 24.28 -17.15
C ASN A 316 7.34 24.76 -16.69
N ASP A 317 8.25 24.97 -17.63
CA ASP A 317 9.63 25.41 -17.36
C ASP A 317 9.71 26.77 -16.59
N ASP A 318 8.70 27.62 -16.72
CA ASP A 318 8.58 28.88 -16.00
C ASP A 318 7.91 28.76 -14.62
N GLY A 319 7.59 27.52 -14.21
CA GLY A 319 6.89 27.19 -12.95
C GLY A 319 5.40 27.52 -12.96
N THR A 320 4.80 27.80 -14.11
CA THR A 320 3.33 27.87 -14.24
C THR A 320 2.76 26.45 -14.33
N LEU A 321 1.49 26.31 -13.97
CA LEU A 321 0.82 25.01 -13.88
C LEU A 321 -0.22 24.83 -14.99
N GLY A 322 -0.40 23.61 -15.46
CA GLY A 322 -1.48 23.19 -16.34
C GLY A 322 -2.81 23.01 -15.61
N GLU A 323 -3.74 22.25 -16.22
CA GLU A 323 -5.03 21.94 -15.61
C GLU A 323 -4.93 20.69 -14.68
N PRO A 324 -5.53 20.73 -13.48
CA PRO A 324 -5.51 19.63 -12.55
C PRO A 324 -6.28 18.41 -13.05
N GLU A 325 -5.75 17.23 -12.79
CA GLU A 325 -6.38 15.94 -13.06
C GLU A 325 -6.45 15.10 -11.79
N ASN A 326 -7.65 14.57 -11.45
CA ASN A 326 -7.85 13.65 -10.34
C ASN A 326 -7.19 12.30 -10.63
N LEU A 327 -6.45 11.72 -9.68
CA LEU A 327 -5.79 10.42 -9.88
C LEU A 327 -6.77 9.24 -9.98
N GLY A 328 -8.03 9.44 -9.64
CA GLY A 328 -9.09 8.43 -9.78
C GLY A 328 -9.25 7.51 -8.57
N SER A 329 -10.26 6.65 -8.64
CA SER A 329 -10.73 5.80 -7.53
C SER A 329 -9.78 4.68 -7.10
N SER A 330 -8.63 4.50 -7.76
CA SER A 330 -7.59 3.60 -7.28
C SER A 330 -6.73 4.22 -6.17
N ILE A 331 -6.63 5.55 -6.15
CA ILE A 331 -5.87 6.33 -5.16
C ILE A 331 -6.84 7.03 -4.19
N ASN A 332 -7.96 7.55 -4.71
CA ASN A 332 -8.89 8.40 -3.97
C ASN A 332 -10.15 7.64 -3.57
N THR A 333 -10.67 7.96 -2.39
CA THR A 333 -11.87 7.36 -1.80
C THR A 333 -12.86 8.44 -1.36
N GLU A 334 -13.98 8.07 -0.74
CA GLU A 334 -14.85 9.01 -0.04
C GLU A 334 -14.26 9.48 1.30
N GLY A 335 -13.08 9.00 1.68
CA GLY A 335 -12.31 9.44 2.84
C GLY A 335 -11.54 10.73 2.59
N GLN A 336 -10.45 10.88 3.31
CA GLN A 336 -9.50 11.97 3.17
C GLN A 336 -8.18 11.40 2.65
N GLU A 337 -7.76 11.80 1.47
CA GLU A 337 -6.43 11.58 0.94
C GLU A 337 -5.64 12.90 1.01
N SER A 338 -4.44 12.86 1.59
CA SER A 338 -3.64 14.06 1.88
C SER A 338 -2.14 13.77 1.92
N PHE A 339 -1.34 14.83 2.02
CA PHE A 339 0.12 14.76 2.13
C PHE A 339 0.77 13.80 1.11
N PRO A 340 0.53 13.98 -0.21
CA PRO A 340 1.23 13.19 -1.19
C PRO A 340 2.73 13.48 -1.15
N PHE A 341 3.53 12.43 -1.35
CA PHE A 341 4.98 12.51 -1.55
C PHE A 341 5.39 11.59 -2.69
N MET A 342 6.16 12.11 -3.64
CA MET A 342 6.68 11.35 -4.77
C MET A 342 8.17 11.11 -4.57
N ASN A 343 8.60 9.85 -4.45
CA ASN A 343 10.00 9.53 -4.32
C ASN A 343 10.75 9.56 -5.67
N THR A 344 12.07 9.38 -5.64
CA THR A 344 12.90 9.42 -6.85
C THR A 344 12.70 8.22 -7.78
N ASN A 345 12.07 7.14 -7.34
CA ASN A 345 11.69 5.99 -8.16
C ASN A 345 10.33 6.19 -8.87
N GLY A 346 9.61 7.27 -8.57
CA GLY A 346 8.28 7.53 -9.11
C GLY A 346 7.16 6.81 -8.37
N ASP A 347 7.40 6.40 -7.12
CA ASP A 347 6.40 5.86 -6.23
C ASP A 347 5.71 6.98 -5.45
N LEU A 348 4.38 6.90 -5.37
CA LEU A 348 3.57 7.84 -4.61
C LEU A 348 3.28 7.29 -3.21
N TYR A 349 3.63 8.08 -2.21
CA TYR A 349 3.15 7.92 -0.83
C TYR A 349 2.09 8.96 -0.54
N PHE A 350 1.11 8.63 0.26
CA PHE A 350 0.06 9.55 0.70
C PHE A 350 -0.59 9.06 1.98
N SER A 351 -1.22 9.95 2.72
CA SER A 351 -1.95 9.60 3.94
C SER A 351 -3.44 9.53 3.65
N SER A 352 -4.11 8.49 4.13
CA SER A 352 -5.53 8.27 3.88
C SER A 352 -6.27 7.72 5.10
N THR A 353 -7.54 8.14 5.24
CA THR A 353 -8.51 7.52 6.16
C THR A 353 -9.39 6.47 5.47
N GLY A 354 -9.29 6.35 4.14
CA GLY A 354 -10.24 5.58 3.33
C GLY A 354 -9.86 4.13 3.12
N PHE A 355 -8.59 3.76 3.28
CA PHE A 355 -8.12 2.38 3.15
C PHE A 355 -8.00 1.68 4.51
N PRO A 356 -8.02 0.32 4.53
CA PRO A 356 -7.78 -0.43 5.76
C PRO A 356 -6.40 -0.14 6.34
N GLY A 357 -6.38 0.37 7.57
CA GLY A 357 -5.18 0.80 8.29
C GLY A 357 -5.31 0.59 9.79
N LEU A 358 -4.32 1.05 10.56
CA LEU A 358 -4.23 0.87 12.00
C LEU A 358 -4.91 1.98 12.80
N GLY A 359 -4.97 3.21 12.24
CA GLY A 359 -5.42 4.39 12.95
C GLY A 359 -6.46 5.23 12.21
N GLY A 360 -6.30 6.52 12.33
CA GLY A 360 -7.04 7.55 11.60
C GLY A 360 -6.43 7.75 10.20
N LEU A 361 -5.46 8.65 10.06
CA LEU A 361 -4.64 8.75 8.88
C LEU A 361 -3.53 7.71 8.95
N ASP A 362 -3.45 6.85 7.96
CA ASP A 362 -2.33 5.93 7.74
C ASP A 362 -1.61 6.29 6.43
N VAL A 363 -0.31 6.04 6.36
CA VAL A 363 0.49 6.23 5.14
C VAL A 363 0.37 5.00 4.25
N PHE A 364 0.10 5.26 2.98
CA PHE A 364 0.01 4.24 1.92
C PHE A 364 0.99 4.54 0.81
N LYS A 365 1.37 3.49 0.07
CA LYS A 365 2.27 3.55 -1.08
C LYS A 365 1.59 3.00 -2.33
N SER A 366 1.92 3.58 -3.49
CA SER A 366 1.63 3.00 -4.79
C SER A 366 2.83 3.14 -5.73
N GLU A 367 3.29 2.04 -6.28
CA GLU A 367 4.54 1.98 -7.03
C GLU A 367 4.40 2.40 -8.51
N GLY A 368 5.42 3.12 -9.00
CA GLY A 368 5.57 3.47 -10.41
C GLY A 368 4.47 4.37 -10.97
N ILE A 369 3.82 5.18 -10.15
CA ILE A 369 2.73 6.09 -10.55
C ILE A 369 3.18 7.09 -11.60
N ASP A 370 4.35 7.73 -11.42
CA ASP A 370 4.82 8.79 -12.30
C ASP A 370 5.01 8.29 -13.74
N GLU A 371 5.56 7.09 -13.91
CA GLU A 371 5.73 6.47 -15.23
C GLU A 371 4.39 6.02 -15.86
N LYS A 372 3.47 5.48 -15.05
CA LYS A 372 2.14 5.09 -15.54
C LYS A 372 1.32 6.30 -16.01
N ILE A 373 1.43 7.43 -15.34
CA ILE A 373 0.80 8.69 -15.75
C ILE A 373 1.42 9.23 -17.03
N LYS A 374 2.75 9.25 -17.17
CA LYS A 374 3.44 9.67 -18.39
C LYS A 374 3.06 8.85 -19.60
N THR A 375 2.97 7.55 -19.45
CA THR A 375 2.68 6.63 -20.57
C THR A 375 1.19 6.51 -20.90
N GLY A 376 0.30 7.09 -20.08
CA GLY A 376 -1.15 6.93 -20.20
C GLY A 376 -1.61 5.48 -19.99
N SER A 377 -0.81 4.67 -19.29
CA SER A 377 -1.08 3.27 -18.99
C SER A 377 -2.32 3.11 -18.11
N ASN A 378 -2.83 1.88 -18.00
CA ASN A 378 -3.98 1.56 -17.17
C ASN A 378 -3.80 2.11 -15.75
N ARG A 379 -4.73 2.98 -15.30
CA ARG A 379 -4.73 3.65 -14.00
C ARG A 379 -5.24 2.76 -12.86
N ASN A 380 -5.02 1.47 -12.92
CA ASN A 380 -5.20 0.58 -11.78
C ASN A 380 -3.89 0.62 -10.96
N PHE A 381 -3.92 1.35 -9.86
CA PHE A 381 -2.78 1.55 -8.98
C PHE A 381 -2.96 0.69 -7.71
N PRO A 382 -2.18 -0.38 -7.54
CA PRO A 382 -2.19 -1.14 -6.28
C PRO A 382 -1.77 -0.24 -5.12
N ILE A 383 -2.50 -0.34 -3.99
CA ILE A 383 -2.23 0.39 -2.77
C ILE A 383 -1.73 -0.58 -1.70
N GLU A 384 -0.60 -0.26 -1.11
CA GLU A 384 0.00 -0.99 0.01
C GLU A 384 0.09 -0.08 1.24
N ASN A 385 -0.29 -0.58 2.42
CA ASN A 385 -0.01 0.08 3.69
C ASN A 385 1.48 -0.03 3.99
N VAL A 386 2.15 1.03 4.45
CA VAL A 386 3.61 0.98 4.68
C VAL A 386 4.01 0.23 5.95
N GLY A 387 3.05 -0.16 6.79
CA GLY A 387 3.29 -0.91 8.03
C GLY A 387 3.90 -0.09 9.15
N LYS A 388 4.23 -0.78 10.26
CA LYS A 388 4.96 -0.19 11.38
C LYS A 388 6.46 -0.09 11.05
N PRO A 389 7.19 0.88 11.61
CA PRO A 389 6.77 1.81 12.68
C PRO A 389 6.13 3.10 12.16
N VAL A 390 5.96 3.25 10.83
CA VAL A 390 5.34 4.48 10.27
C VAL A 390 3.89 4.56 10.72
N ASN A 391 3.08 3.55 10.41
CA ASN A 391 1.67 3.53 10.76
C ASN A 391 1.44 2.98 12.17
N SER A 392 0.51 3.62 12.87
CA SER A 392 0.13 3.33 14.25
C SER A 392 -1.39 3.48 14.44
N GLU A 393 -1.87 3.35 15.67
CA GLU A 393 -3.27 3.65 16.01
C GLU A 393 -3.65 5.13 15.97
N TRP A 394 -2.69 6.02 15.73
CA TRP A 394 -2.83 7.47 15.67
C TRP A 394 -2.91 7.97 14.23
N ASP A 395 -2.90 9.29 14.02
CA ASP A 395 -2.71 9.85 12.69
C ASP A 395 -1.23 9.85 12.34
N ASP A 396 -0.90 9.23 11.21
CA ASP A 396 0.43 9.16 10.64
C ASP A 396 0.41 9.76 9.23
N PHE A 397 1.20 10.83 9.00
CA PHE A 397 1.09 11.62 7.78
C PHE A 397 2.39 12.33 7.42
N GLY A 398 2.40 13.00 6.26
CA GLY A 398 3.54 13.81 5.83
C GLY A 398 4.82 13.00 5.66
N TYR A 399 4.69 11.79 5.09
CA TYR A 399 5.82 10.90 4.80
C TYR A 399 6.76 11.51 3.78
N TYR A 400 8.05 11.42 4.02
CA TYR A 400 9.13 11.79 3.13
C TYR A 400 10.27 10.79 3.26
N GLU A 401 10.85 10.35 2.15
CA GLU A 401 12.05 9.50 2.15
C GLU A 401 13.11 10.01 1.18
N ASN A 402 14.36 9.88 1.60
CA ASN A 402 15.52 10.04 0.74
C ASN A 402 16.16 8.68 0.50
N LEU A 403 16.03 8.17 -0.72
CA LEU A 403 16.54 6.84 -1.08
C LEU A 403 18.07 6.76 -1.09
N VAL A 404 18.77 7.90 -1.20
CA VAL A 404 20.25 7.93 -1.19
C VAL A 404 20.78 7.81 0.24
N THR A 405 20.23 8.61 1.16
CA THR A 405 20.63 8.58 2.57
C THR A 405 19.89 7.50 3.37
N LYS A 406 18.87 6.85 2.76
CA LYS A 406 17.95 5.91 3.40
C LYS A 406 17.20 6.51 4.61
N ARG A 407 17.10 7.83 4.69
CA ARG A 407 16.44 8.55 5.76
C ARG A 407 14.96 8.74 5.44
N VAL A 408 14.13 8.43 6.41
CA VAL A 408 12.67 8.68 6.37
C VAL A 408 12.31 9.70 7.43
N TYR A 409 11.39 10.60 7.07
CA TYR A 409 10.69 11.50 7.99
C TYR A 409 9.20 11.28 7.82
N PHE A 410 8.45 11.38 8.89
CA PHE A 410 7.00 11.45 8.86
C PHE A 410 6.48 12.15 10.11
N SER A 411 5.22 12.50 10.13
CA SER A 411 4.59 13.20 11.24
C SER A 411 3.55 12.32 11.89
N SER A 412 3.45 12.41 13.21
CA SER A 412 2.47 11.63 13.98
C SER A 412 2.11 12.33 15.29
N ASN A 413 0.86 12.15 15.70
CA ASN A 413 0.37 12.58 17.02
C ASN A 413 0.33 11.44 18.04
N ARG A 414 1.19 10.43 17.86
CA ARG A 414 1.30 9.24 18.73
C ARG A 414 1.74 9.59 20.15
N GLU A 415 1.30 8.75 21.10
CA GLU A 415 1.71 8.88 22.50
C GLU A 415 3.24 8.85 22.66
N GLY A 416 3.75 9.66 23.60
CA GLY A 416 5.18 9.77 23.88
C GLY A 416 5.91 10.81 23.04
N GLY A 417 5.20 11.52 22.17
CA GLY A 417 5.69 12.72 21.51
C GLY A 417 5.89 13.91 22.45
N LYS A 418 6.37 15.04 21.90
CA LYS A 418 6.55 16.29 22.65
C LYS A 418 5.32 17.19 22.54
N GLY A 419 4.73 17.26 21.34
CA GLY A 419 3.64 18.15 20.99
C GLY A 419 2.35 17.46 20.55
N SER A 420 1.50 18.21 19.88
CA SER A 420 0.26 17.70 19.28
C SER A 420 0.55 16.83 18.05
N ASP A 421 1.43 17.32 17.18
CA ASP A 421 2.01 16.56 16.06
C ASP A 421 3.52 16.69 16.13
N ASP A 422 4.23 15.60 16.00
CA ASP A 422 5.69 15.55 16.03
C ASP A 422 6.26 14.95 14.77
N ILE A 423 7.44 15.40 14.37
CA ILE A 423 8.23 14.80 13.29
C ILE A 423 9.04 13.65 13.87
N TYR A 424 8.88 12.49 13.27
CA TYR A 424 9.67 11.29 13.56
C TYR A 424 10.61 10.99 12.40
N THR A 425 11.72 10.33 12.71
CA THR A 425 12.70 9.91 11.72
C THR A 425 13.28 8.55 12.05
N PHE A 426 13.72 7.87 11.01
CA PHE A 426 14.57 6.68 11.12
C PHE A 426 15.42 6.53 9.85
N GLU A 427 16.45 5.74 9.96
CA GLU A 427 17.20 5.27 8.81
C GLU A 427 16.73 3.87 8.45
N VAL A 428 16.38 3.65 7.16
CA VAL A 428 15.96 2.33 6.69
C VAL A 428 17.16 1.38 6.72
N PRO A 429 17.20 0.41 7.65
CA PRO A 429 18.33 -0.50 7.72
C PRO A 429 18.36 -1.37 6.47
N GLU A 430 19.57 -1.68 6.01
CA GLU A 430 19.78 -2.58 4.90
C GLU A 430 19.34 -4.00 5.28
N ILE A 431 18.41 -4.54 4.52
CA ILE A 431 18.01 -5.93 4.69
C ILE A 431 19.02 -6.80 3.97
N LYS A 432 19.75 -7.61 4.73
CA LYS A 432 20.66 -8.63 4.21
C LYS A 432 20.08 -9.99 4.49
N LEU A 433 19.52 -10.61 3.46
CA LEU A 433 18.97 -11.95 3.56
C LEU A 433 19.93 -12.96 2.98
N LEU A 434 20.11 -14.03 3.72
CA LEU A 434 20.91 -15.16 3.33
C LEU A 434 20.04 -16.39 3.28
N VAL A 435 19.97 -17.05 2.13
CA VAL A 435 19.47 -18.41 2.03
C VAL A 435 20.66 -19.34 2.13
N GLU A 436 20.60 -20.24 3.09
CA GLU A 436 21.68 -21.19 3.37
C GLU A 436 21.15 -22.58 3.69
N GLY A 437 21.97 -23.59 3.51
CA GLY A 437 21.58 -24.94 3.83
C GLY A 437 22.59 -25.98 3.39
N VAL A 438 22.14 -27.22 3.39
CA VAL A 438 22.96 -28.35 3.02
C VAL A 438 22.27 -29.23 1.98
N VAL A 439 23.08 -29.93 1.19
CA VAL A 439 22.61 -30.95 0.25
C VAL A 439 22.76 -32.31 0.90
N GLN A 440 21.67 -33.08 1.01
CA GLN A 440 21.65 -34.37 1.66
C GLN A 440 20.98 -35.47 0.78
N ASP A 441 21.31 -36.68 1.07
CA ASP A 441 20.61 -37.82 0.50
C ASP A 441 19.23 -37.97 1.13
N MET A 442 18.21 -38.08 0.29
CA MET A 442 16.79 -38.12 0.70
C MET A 442 16.48 -39.28 1.65
N ASN A 443 17.21 -40.43 1.56
CA ASN A 443 16.92 -41.63 2.30
C ASN A 443 17.81 -41.85 3.52
N THR A 444 19.08 -41.35 3.46
CA THR A 444 20.09 -41.61 4.49
C THR A 444 20.45 -40.37 5.31
N GLU A 445 20.01 -39.14 4.86
CA GLU A 445 20.37 -37.84 5.44
C GLU A 445 21.89 -37.58 5.41
N GLU A 446 22.68 -38.38 4.72
CA GLU A 446 24.11 -38.16 4.57
C GLU A 446 24.40 -36.96 3.66
N LEU A 447 25.42 -36.17 3.98
CA LEU A 447 25.83 -35.01 3.18
C LEU A 447 26.28 -35.48 1.79
N ILE A 448 25.89 -34.71 0.74
CA ILE A 448 26.29 -35.02 -0.64
C ILE A 448 27.23 -33.87 -1.17
N PRO A 449 28.55 -34.03 -0.96
CA PRO A 449 29.52 -33.04 -1.42
C PRO A 449 29.59 -32.97 -2.96
N ASN A 450 30.20 -31.90 -3.47
CA ASN A 450 30.39 -31.65 -4.90
C ASN A 450 29.07 -31.61 -5.71
N SER A 451 27.94 -31.30 -5.07
CA SER A 451 26.67 -30.96 -5.73
C SER A 451 26.71 -29.51 -6.21
N THR A 452 25.99 -29.19 -7.28
CA THR A 452 25.86 -27.81 -7.77
C THR A 452 24.50 -27.27 -7.38
N VAL A 453 24.50 -26.19 -6.60
CA VAL A 453 23.29 -25.46 -6.20
C VAL A 453 23.20 -24.19 -7.04
N ILE A 454 22.02 -23.94 -7.60
CA ILE A 454 21.76 -22.84 -8.55
C ILE A 454 20.55 -22.05 -8.02
N LEU A 455 20.72 -20.74 -7.98
CA LEU A 455 19.66 -19.80 -7.60
C LEU A 455 19.14 -19.06 -8.85
N TYR A 456 17.83 -19.04 -9.01
CA TYR A 456 17.13 -18.34 -10.09
C TYR A 456 16.23 -17.26 -9.48
N ASN A 457 16.08 -16.14 -10.20
CA ASN A 457 15.13 -15.09 -9.86
C ASN A 457 13.70 -15.45 -10.31
N GLU A 458 12.73 -14.54 -10.07
CA GLU A 458 11.32 -14.68 -10.45
C GLU A 458 11.10 -14.87 -11.96
N ASP A 459 12.01 -14.38 -12.82
CA ASP A 459 12.01 -14.55 -14.27
C ASP A 459 12.69 -15.85 -14.73
N GLY A 460 13.23 -16.69 -13.82
CA GLY A 460 13.98 -17.91 -14.08
C GLY A 460 15.36 -17.69 -14.69
N VAL A 461 15.85 -16.51 -14.51
CA VAL A 461 17.23 -16.21 -14.87
C VAL A 461 18.12 -16.71 -13.74
N GLU A 462 19.13 -17.52 -14.08
CA GLU A 462 20.19 -17.90 -13.13
C GLU A 462 20.94 -16.64 -12.66
N ILE A 463 20.91 -16.39 -11.35
CA ILE A 463 21.57 -15.24 -10.73
C ILE A 463 22.80 -15.63 -9.91
N ALA A 464 22.85 -16.86 -9.41
CA ALA A 464 24.00 -17.37 -8.67
C ALA A 464 24.12 -18.90 -8.80
N ARG A 465 25.36 -19.38 -8.65
CA ARG A 465 25.70 -20.79 -8.71
C ARG A 465 26.84 -21.10 -7.75
N GLN A 466 26.71 -22.18 -6.99
CA GLN A 466 27.76 -22.68 -6.09
C GLN A 466 27.90 -24.18 -6.23
N THR A 467 29.14 -24.68 -6.39
CA THR A 467 29.45 -26.09 -6.15
C THR A 467 29.86 -26.24 -4.71
N VAL A 468 29.14 -27.06 -3.95
CA VAL A 468 29.36 -27.23 -2.51
C VAL A 468 30.60 -28.08 -2.22
N GLY A 469 31.25 -27.81 -1.08
CA GLY A 469 32.43 -28.53 -0.60
C GLY A 469 32.08 -29.86 0.11
N GLU A 470 33.02 -30.36 0.91
CA GLU A 470 32.85 -31.59 1.70
C GLU A 470 31.76 -31.51 2.76
N ASP A 471 31.43 -30.29 3.21
CA ASP A 471 30.36 -29.99 4.14
C ASP A 471 28.97 -29.92 3.46
N ALA A 472 28.95 -30.05 2.13
CA ALA A 472 27.74 -29.92 1.30
C ALA A 472 26.94 -28.62 1.54
N TYR A 473 27.58 -27.58 2.10
CA TYR A 473 26.94 -26.33 2.50
C TYR A 473 26.90 -25.32 1.34
N PHE A 474 25.73 -24.69 1.18
CA PHE A 474 25.54 -23.58 0.25
C PHE A 474 25.04 -22.33 0.96
N LYS A 475 25.30 -21.18 0.34
CA LYS A 475 24.87 -19.86 0.83
C LYS A 475 24.75 -18.88 -0.31
N PHE A 476 23.61 -18.15 -0.39
CA PHE A 476 23.39 -17.08 -1.36
C PHE A 476 22.82 -15.85 -0.66
N GLU A 477 23.26 -14.68 -1.11
CA GLU A 477 22.61 -13.40 -0.76
C GLU A 477 21.38 -13.21 -1.67
N VAL A 478 20.28 -12.75 -1.10
CA VAL A 478 19.00 -12.54 -1.79
C VAL A 478 18.36 -11.23 -1.37
N ASP A 479 17.61 -10.60 -2.28
CA ASP A 479 16.89 -9.37 -2.00
C ASP A 479 15.57 -9.64 -1.24
N PRO A 480 15.07 -8.69 -0.44
CA PRO A 480 13.78 -8.81 0.23
C PRO A 480 12.59 -8.70 -0.76
N LYS A 481 11.45 -9.24 -0.36
CA LYS A 481 10.18 -9.22 -1.13
C LYS A 481 10.31 -9.76 -2.58
N LYS A 482 11.15 -10.77 -2.79
CA LYS A 482 11.34 -11.42 -4.08
C LYS A 482 11.01 -12.91 -4.04
N GLU A 483 10.58 -13.43 -5.17
CA GLU A 483 10.41 -14.88 -5.36
C GLU A 483 11.67 -15.46 -6.00
N TYR A 484 12.15 -16.57 -5.46
CA TYR A 484 13.32 -17.28 -5.95
C TYR A 484 13.03 -18.77 -6.12
N LEU A 485 13.77 -19.38 -7.00
CA LEU A 485 13.87 -20.84 -7.13
C LEU A 485 15.31 -21.27 -6.84
N ILE A 486 15.49 -22.21 -5.94
CA ILE A 486 16.77 -22.86 -5.71
C ILE A 486 16.70 -24.30 -6.21
N ARG A 487 17.73 -24.72 -6.94
CA ARG A 487 17.84 -26.07 -7.52
C ARG A 487 19.19 -26.65 -7.20
N VAL A 488 19.22 -27.95 -6.92
CA VAL A 488 20.45 -28.71 -6.79
C VAL A 488 20.56 -29.76 -7.90
N GLU A 489 21.75 -29.90 -8.45
CA GLU A 489 22.10 -30.86 -9.49
C GLU A 489 23.38 -31.60 -9.11
N LYS A 490 23.41 -32.92 -9.36
CA LYS A 490 24.61 -33.74 -9.26
C LYS A 490 24.55 -34.90 -10.24
N GLU A 491 25.69 -35.26 -10.86
CA GLU A 491 25.76 -36.39 -11.77
C GLU A 491 25.36 -37.67 -11.06
N LYS A 492 24.46 -38.45 -11.66
CA LYS A 492 23.89 -39.73 -11.14
C LYS A 492 23.00 -39.57 -9.91
N TYR A 493 22.46 -38.41 -9.70
CA TYR A 493 21.43 -38.12 -8.68
C TYR A 493 20.22 -37.45 -9.33
N THR A 494 19.06 -37.59 -8.71
CA THR A 494 17.89 -36.76 -9.03
C THR A 494 18.15 -35.33 -8.71
N SER A 495 17.47 -34.40 -9.36
CA SER A 495 17.53 -32.95 -8.97
C SER A 495 16.40 -32.66 -7.98
N ASP A 496 16.66 -31.78 -7.02
CA ASP A 496 15.65 -31.19 -6.15
C ASP A 496 15.57 -29.69 -6.39
N GLU A 497 14.38 -29.12 -6.21
CA GLU A 497 14.18 -27.67 -6.34
C GLU A 497 13.10 -27.19 -5.36
N LYS A 498 13.31 -25.97 -4.83
CA LYS A 498 12.37 -25.32 -3.93
C LYS A 498 12.15 -23.87 -4.32
N ARG A 499 10.88 -23.46 -4.34
CA ARG A 499 10.50 -22.06 -4.48
C ARG A 499 10.32 -21.45 -3.09
N PHE A 500 10.72 -20.20 -2.94
CA PHE A 500 10.53 -19.47 -1.70
C PHE A 500 10.41 -17.97 -1.98
N THR A 501 9.69 -17.28 -1.09
CA THR A 501 9.56 -15.83 -1.08
C THR A 501 10.36 -15.28 0.10
N THR A 502 11.09 -14.21 -0.13
CA THR A 502 11.91 -13.58 0.90
C THR A 502 11.09 -12.57 1.71
N PRO A 503 11.25 -12.54 3.05
CA PRO A 503 10.57 -11.58 3.92
C PRO A 503 11.12 -10.16 3.74
N ASN A 504 10.39 -9.18 4.28
CA ASN A 504 10.81 -7.78 4.32
C ASN A 504 11.57 -7.42 5.62
N LYS A 505 12.27 -8.35 6.19
CA LYS A 505 13.03 -8.18 7.45
C LYS A 505 14.23 -9.11 7.48
N ASN A 506 15.27 -8.76 8.26
CA ASN A 506 16.41 -9.61 8.45
C ASN A 506 15.99 -10.96 9.06
N GLN A 507 16.23 -12.03 8.32
CA GLN A 507 15.90 -13.39 8.73
C GLN A 507 16.85 -14.38 8.04
N GLU A 508 17.33 -15.40 8.79
CA GLU A 508 18.01 -16.54 8.21
C GLU A 508 17.00 -17.46 7.51
N LEU A 509 17.24 -17.75 6.24
CA LEU A 509 16.43 -18.66 5.44
C LEU A 509 17.18 -19.98 5.32
N LYS A 510 16.82 -20.97 6.14
CA LYS A 510 17.44 -22.29 6.13
C LYS A 510 16.69 -23.23 5.21
N MET A 511 17.42 -23.92 4.32
CA MET A 511 16.86 -24.86 3.36
C MET A 511 17.67 -26.14 3.32
N GLU A 512 16.97 -27.27 3.30
CA GLU A 512 17.55 -28.55 3.01
C GLU A 512 17.20 -28.94 1.57
N LEU A 513 18.20 -29.30 0.77
CA LEU A 513 18.01 -29.82 -0.58
C LEU A 513 18.28 -31.32 -0.57
N LEU A 514 17.28 -32.10 -0.93
CA LEU A 514 17.28 -33.57 -0.80
C LEU A 514 17.37 -34.21 -2.19
N ILE A 515 18.46 -34.89 -2.48
CA ILE A 515 18.64 -35.64 -3.72
C ILE A 515 18.93 -37.11 -3.42
N GLU A 516 18.50 -38.00 -4.32
CA GLU A 516 18.81 -39.41 -4.20
C GLU A 516 19.58 -39.90 -5.40
N LYS A 517 20.31 -41.01 -5.22
CA LYS A 517 20.99 -41.68 -6.32
C LYS A 517 20.01 -42.12 -7.38
N ASP A 518 20.21 -41.67 -8.61
CA ASP A 518 19.38 -42.02 -9.77
C ASP A 518 19.61 -43.53 -10.11
N GLU A 519 18.93 -44.39 -9.37
CA GLU A 519 18.91 -45.84 -9.61
C GLU A 519 17.73 -46.25 -10.52
N GLN A 520 16.92 -45.27 -10.98
CA GLN A 520 15.77 -45.55 -11.83
C GLN A 520 16.24 -46.11 -13.18
N GLN A 521 15.86 -47.33 -13.48
CA GLN A 521 15.94 -47.92 -14.82
C GLN A 521 14.88 -47.24 -15.68
N ILE A 522 15.28 -46.21 -16.44
CA ILE A 522 14.45 -45.58 -17.44
C ILE A 522 14.33 -46.55 -18.63
N GLU A 523 13.11 -46.99 -18.94
CA GLU A 523 12.85 -47.94 -20.03
C GLU A 523 12.03 -47.30 -21.18
N PRO A 524 12.06 -47.87 -22.38
CA PRO A 524 11.13 -47.50 -23.43
C PRO A 524 9.68 -47.65 -22.98
N CYS A 525 8.80 -46.76 -23.42
CA CYS A 525 7.41 -46.57 -23.04
C CYS A 525 7.17 -45.82 -21.74
N ASP A 526 8.19 -45.52 -20.95
CA ASP A 526 8.02 -44.65 -19.78
C ASP A 526 7.67 -43.22 -20.18
N ASP A 527 6.85 -42.57 -19.36
CA ASP A 527 6.58 -41.13 -19.45
C ASP A 527 7.54 -40.42 -18.50
N LEU A 528 8.47 -39.65 -19.09
CA LEU A 528 9.43 -38.85 -18.33
C LEU A 528 8.77 -37.86 -17.36
N ALA A 529 7.57 -37.38 -17.69
CA ALA A 529 6.87 -36.50 -16.76
C ALA A 529 6.51 -37.20 -15.45
N LYS A 530 6.11 -38.48 -15.54
CA LYS A 530 5.82 -39.29 -14.36
C LYS A 530 7.08 -39.78 -13.65
N VAL A 531 8.10 -40.19 -14.43
CA VAL A 531 9.37 -40.72 -13.87
C VAL A 531 10.12 -39.61 -13.11
N LEU A 532 10.03 -38.35 -13.55
CA LEU A 532 10.74 -37.21 -12.96
C LEU A 532 9.84 -36.37 -12.02
N ASP A 533 8.64 -36.87 -11.74
CA ASP A 533 7.63 -36.14 -10.94
C ASP A 533 7.46 -34.70 -11.40
N ILE A 534 7.37 -34.51 -12.72
CA ILE A 534 7.19 -33.19 -13.32
C ILE A 534 5.73 -32.78 -13.10
N PRO A 535 5.45 -31.65 -12.43
CA PRO A 535 4.12 -31.12 -12.33
C PRO A 535 3.57 -30.75 -13.71
N ILE A 536 2.25 -30.61 -13.81
CA ILE A 536 1.57 -30.32 -15.06
C ILE A 536 2.15 -29.04 -15.69
N ILE A 537 2.63 -29.18 -16.95
CA ILE A 537 3.13 -28.05 -17.72
C ILE A 537 1.95 -27.16 -18.15
N TYR A 538 1.88 -25.99 -17.58
CA TYR A 538 0.79 -25.05 -17.82
C TYR A 538 1.04 -24.21 -19.08
N PHE A 539 -0.06 -23.91 -19.79
CA PHE A 539 -0.11 -22.90 -20.84
C PHE A 539 -1.19 -21.89 -20.49
N ASP A 540 -1.00 -20.65 -20.88
CA ASP A 540 -2.06 -19.64 -20.74
C ASP A 540 -3.31 -20.07 -21.53
N PHE A 541 -4.45 -19.53 -21.11
CA PHE A 541 -5.72 -19.80 -21.81
C PHE A 541 -5.59 -19.39 -23.29
N ASP A 542 -5.94 -20.32 -24.16
CA ASP A 542 -5.89 -20.16 -25.64
C ASP A 542 -4.49 -19.84 -26.21
N LYS A 543 -3.40 -20.07 -25.46
CA LYS A 543 -2.04 -19.87 -25.94
C LYS A 543 -1.25 -21.18 -26.00
N SER A 544 -0.22 -21.17 -26.84
CA SER A 544 0.74 -22.28 -27.02
C SER A 544 2.18 -21.87 -26.68
N ASN A 545 2.40 -20.63 -26.22
CA ASN A 545 3.72 -20.20 -25.77
C ASN A 545 4.02 -20.89 -24.44
N ILE A 546 5.24 -21.40 -24.31
CA ILE A 546 5.74 -21.97 -23.04
C ILE A 546 5.82 -20.83 -22.04
N ARG A 547 5.16 -21.01 -20.91
CA ARG A 547 5.23 -20.11 -19.78
C ARG A 547 6.58 -20.28 -19.08
N TYR A 548 6.95 -19.29 -18.33
CA TYR A 548 8.17 -19.29 -17.54
C TYR A 548 8.25 -20.47 -16.55
N ASP A 549 7.18 -20.73 -15.79
CA ASP A 549 7.06 -21.88 -14.88
C ASP A 549 7.17 -23.23 -15.62
N ALA A 550 6.57 -23.32 -16.81
CA ALA A 550 6.67 -24.50 -17.67
C ALA A 550 8.11 -24.69 -18.24
N GLU A 551 8.84 -23.63 -18.50
CA GLU A 551 10.22 -23.68 -18.99
C GLU A 551 11.13 -24.40 -17.98
N ILE A 552 10.97 -24.10 -16.69
CA ILE A 552 11.73 -24.74 -15.61
C ILE A 552 11.51 -26.27 -15.61
N GLU A 553 10.27 -26.69 -15.72
CA GLU A 553 9.90 -28.10 -15.73
C GLU A 553 10.42 -28.83 -16.98
N ILE A 554 10.37 -28.17 -18.14
CA ILE A 554 10.91 -28.73 -19.38
C ILE A 554 12.45 -28.86 -19.32
N GLN A 555 13.15 -28.06 -18.51
CA GLN A 555 14.59 -28.20 -18.32
C GLN A 555 14.96 -29.54 -17.65
N LYS A 556 14.09 -30.15 -16.81
CA LYS A 556 14.29 -31.50 -16.28
C LYS A 556 14.34 -32.53 -17.42
N VAL A 557 13.39 -32.42 -18.35
CA VAL A 557 13.37 -33.28 -19.55
C VAL A 557 14.62 -33.02 -20.41
N LEU A 558 15.03 -31.78 -20.57
CA LEU A 558 16.25 -31.40 -21.29
C LEU A 558 17.48 -32.06 -20.68
N ALA A 559 17.62 -32.03 -19.33
CA ALA A 559 18.72 -32.62 -18.60
C ALA A 559 18.80 -34.16 -18.85
N VAL A 560 17.66 -34.85 -18.80
CA VAL A 560 17.59 -36.27 -19.10
C VAL A 560 17.94 -36.57 -20.56
N LEU A 561 17.41 -35.82 -21.52
CA LEU A 561 17.74 -35.96 -22.93
C LEU A 561 19.22 -35.68 -23.24
N THR A 562 19.86 -34.82 -22.45
CA THR A 562 21.29 -34.52 -22.55
C THR A 562 22.11 -35.65 -21.97
N LYS A 563 21.68 -36.21 -20.80
CA LYS A 563 22.31 -37.35 -20.12
C LYS A 563 22.25 -38.63 -20.96
N TYR A 564 21.15 -38.85 -21.72
CA TYR A 564 20.93 -40.02 -22.55
C TYR A 564 20.88 -39.68 -24.05
N PRO A 565 22.05 -39.53 -24.75
CA PRO A 565 22.07 -39.07 -26.15
C PRO A 565 21.34 -39.97 -27.14
N THR A 566 21.13 -41.23 -26.79
CA THR A 566 20.40 -42.22 -27.62
C THR A 566 18.91 -42.25 -27.40
N MET A 567 18.41 -41.48 -26.42
CA MET A 567 16.98 -41.42 -26.10
C MET A 567 16.21 -40.61 -27.13
N HIS A 568 15.09 -41.14 -27.58
CA HIS A 568 14.07 -40.49 -28.40
C HIS A 568 12.78 -40.40 -27.62
N ILE A 569 12.06 -39.29 -27.72
CA ILE A 569 10.79 -39.11 -27.05
C ILE A 569 9.68 -38.63 -27.98
N ASP A 570 8.45 -38.95 -27.62
CA ASP A 570 7.22 -38.44 -28.23
C ASP A 570 6.52 -37.49 -27.28
N ILE A 571 6.46 -36.24 -27.65
CA ILE A 571 5.85 -35.14 -26.85
C ILE A 571 4.36 -35.13 -27.17
N ARG A 572 3.53 -35.43 -26.18
CA ARG A 572 2.08 -35.44 -26.31
C ARG A 572 1.45 -34.34 -25.48
N SER A 573 0.57 -33.55 -26.08
CA SER A 573 -0.18 -32.54 -25.34
C SER A 573 -1.68 -32.79 -25.43
N HIS A 574 -2.38 -32.47 -24.36
CA HIS A 574 -3.80 -32.70 -24.19
C HIS A 574 -4.52 -31.42 -23.78
N THR A 575 -5.80 -31.32 -24.01
CA THR A 575 -6.70 -30.29 -23.52
C THR A 575 -7.78 -30.93 -22.64
N ASP A 576 -8.48 -30.08 -21.89
CA ASP A 576 -9.79 -30.45 -21.38
C ASP A 576 -10.83 -30.45 -22.52
N CYS A 577 -12.05 -30.85 -22.20
CA CYS A 577 -13.13 -31.02 -23.19
C CYS A 577 -13.85 -29.70 -23.54
N ARG A 578 -13.50 -28.57 -22.94
CA ARG A 578 -14.19 -27.30 -23.16
C ARG A 578 -13.75 -26.67 -24.47
N GLY A 579 -14.70 -26.51 -25.37
CA GLY A 579 -14.47 -25.99 -26.72
C GLY A 579 -14.70 -27.06 -27.81
N PRO A 580 -14.67 -26.69 -29.11
CA PRO A 580 -14.83 -27.65 -30.20
C PRO A 580 -13.66 -28.62 -30.28
N ALA A 581 -13.92 -29.93 -30.42
CA ALA A 581 -12.90 -30.98 -30.47
C ALA A 581 -11.81 -30.71 -31.54
N ALA A 582 -12.20 -30.26 -32.72
CA ALA A 582 -11.26 -29.90 -33.78
C ALA A 582 -10.38 -28.67 -33.45
N TYR A 583 -10.86 -27.79 -32.57
CA TYR A 583 -10.08 -26.68 -32.04
C TYR A 583 -9.09 -27.16 -30.98
N ASN A 584 -9.55 -28.01 -30.06
CA ASN A 584 -8.75 -28.63 -28.99
C ASN A 584 -7.61 -29.46 -29.56
N GLU A 585 -7.86 -30.22 -30.64
CA GLU A 585 -6.82 -30.97 -31.37
C GLU A 585 -5.74 -30.03 -31.90
N LYS A 586 -6.12 -28.94 -32.58
CA LYS A 586 -5.16 -27.95 -33.11
C LYS A 586 -4.42 -27.18 -32.04
N LEU A 587 -5.07 -26.88 -30.91
CA LEU A 587 -4.45 -26.17 -29.79
C LEU A 587 -3.40 -27.05 -29.10
N SER A 588 -3.74 -28.32 -28.81
CA SER A 588 -2.80 -29.27 -28.24
C SER A 588 -1.63 -29.56 -29.18
N ASP A 589 -1.87 -29.65 -30.50
CA ASP A 589 -0.77 -29.83 -31.43
C ASP A 589 0.19 -28.63 -31.46
N ARG A 590 -0.31 -27.39 -31.46
CA ARG A 590 0.55 -26.21 -31.32
C ARG A 590 1.37 -26.22 -30.03
N ARG A 591 0.81 -26.69 -28.91
CA ARG A 591 1.51 -26.81 -27.61
C ARG A 591 2.62 -27.85 -27.68
N ALA A 592 2.33 -29.03 -28.19
CA ALA A 592 3.34 -30.09 -28.39
C ALA A 592 4.49 -29.60 -29.29
N GLN A 593 4.17 -28.92 -30.40
CA GLN A 593 5.17 -28.38 -31.30
C GLN A 593 6.02 -27.25 -30.66
N SER A 594 5.40 -26.41 -29.82
CA SER A 594 6.12 -25.36 -29.08
C SER A 594 7.14 -25.97 -28.11
N THR A 595 6.77 -27.01 -27.38
CA THR A 595 7.66 -27.74 -26.49
C THR A 595 8.80 -28.42 -27.27
N ARG A 596 8.49 -29.03 -28.40
CA ARG A 596 9.51 -29.63 -29.29
C ARG A 596 10.51 -28.58 -29.79
N GLN A 597 10.01 -27.42 -30.26
CA GLN A 597 10.86 -26.33 -30.76
C GLN A 597 11.76 -25.76 -29.66
N TYR A 598 11.25 -25.66 -28.44
CA TYR A 598 12.04 -25.25 -27.28
C TYR A 598 13.22 -26.20 -27.04
N LEU A 599 13.00 -27.51 -27.00
CA LEU A 599 14.07 -28.51 -26.79
C LEU A 599 15.08 -28.49 -27.93
N ILE A 600 14.66 -28.31 -29.20
CA ILE A 600 15.56 -28.15 -30.35
C ILE A 600 16.42 -26.88 -30.18
N LYS A 601 15.79 -25.76 -29.81
CA LYS A 601 16.53 -24.50 -29.56
C LYS A 601 17.56 -24.62 -28.46
N LYS A 602 17.33 -25.51 -27.47
CA LYS A 602 18.27 -25.80 -26.37
C LYS A 602 19.31 -26.87 -26.71
N GLY A 603 19.35 -27.35 -27.96
CA GLY A 603 20.43 -28.20 -28.49
C GLY A 603 20.08 -29.68 -28.68
N ILE A 604 18.84 -30.11 -28.44
CA ILE A 604 18.42 -31.49 -28.72
C ILE A 604 18.18 -31.67 -30.23
N ALA A 605 18.77 -32.72 -30.81
CA ALA A 605 18.64 -33.03 -32.24
C ALA A 605 17.15 -33.28 -32.61
N ALA A 606 16.67 -32.68 -33.69
CA ALA A 606 15.27 -32.68 -34.08
C ALA A 606 14.71 -34.08 -34.41
N GLU A 607 15.56 -35.00 -34.86
CA GLU A 607 15.23 -36.42 -35.14
C GLU A 607 14.94 -37.23 -33.87
N ARG A 608 15.37 -36.76 -32.72
CA ARG A 608 15.12 -37.42 -31.43
C ARG A 608 13.76 -37.08 -30.84
N LEU A 609 13.03 -36.14 -31.44
CA LEU A 609 11.83 -35.56 -30.89
C LEU A 609 10.67 -35.70 -31.90
N THR A 610 9.60 -36.39 -31.53
CA THR A 610 8.29 -36.28 -32.18
C THR A 610 7.35 -35.50 -31.31
N ALA A 611 6.33 -34.84 -31.90
CA ALA A 611 5.36 -34.06 -31.12
C ALA A 611 3.99 -34.13 -31.79
N LYS A 612 2.94 -34.41 -30.98
CA LYS A 612 1.56 -34.50 -31.47
C LYS A 612 0.57 -34.05 -30.39
N GLY A 613 -0.45 -33.30 -30.80
CA GLY A 613 -1.62 -33.00 -29.98
C GLY A 613 -2.69 -34.08 -30.08
N TYR A 614 -3.34 -34.34 -28.99
CA TYR A 614 -4.43 -35.32 -28.86
C TYR A 614 -5.77 -34.67 -28.48
N GLY A 615 -5.82 -33.34 -28.33
CA GLY A 615 -7.01 -32.63 -27.92
C GLY A 615 -7.60 -33.20 -26.62
N GLU A 616 -8.89 -33.38 -26.64
CA GLU A 616 -9.67 -33.99 -25.54
C GLU A 616 -9.88 -35.51 -25.69
N ALA A 617 -9.25 -36.15 -26.68
CA ALA A 617 -9.48 -37.57 -26.98
C ALA A 617 -8.94 -38.54 -25.90
N ARG A 618 -8.12 -38.06 -24.96
CA ARG A 618 -7.48 -38.85 -23.92
C ARG A 618 -7.56 -38.17 -22.56
N LEU A 619 -8.77 -38.03 -22.02
CA LEU A 619 -8.97 -37.51 -20.68
C LEU A 619 -8.44 -38.50 -19.64
N VAL A 620 -7.90 -37.99 -18.52
CA VAL A 620 -7.40 -38.82 -17.41
C VAL A 620 -8.44 -39.03 -16.30
N ASN A 621 -9.59 -38.38 -16.43
CA ASN A 621 -10.73 -38.49 -15.52
C ASN A 621 -12.05 -38.44 -16.31
N ASP A 622 -13.18 -38.62 -15.62
CA ASP A 622 -14.51 -38.66 -16.25
C ASP A 622 -15.07 -37.27 -16.61
N CYS A 623 -14.18 -36.29 -16.84
CA CYS A 623 -14.55 -34.91 -17.18
C CYS A 623 -14.79 -34.71 -18.68
N GLY A 624 -15.51 -35.60 -19.33
CA GLY A 624 -15.98 -35.41 -20.71
C GLY A 624 -17.03 -34.29 -20.79
N CYS A 625 -17.08 -33.60 -21.94
CA CYS A 625 -18.15 -32.65 -22.23
C CYS A 625 -19.24 -33.35 -23.06
N GLU A 626 -20.47 -33.30 -22.57
CA GLU A 626 -21.65 -33.71 -23.32
C GLU A 626 -21.86 -32.79 -24.54
N PRO A 627 -22.76 -33.12 -25.49
CA PRO A 627 -22.95 -32.39 -26.74
C PRO A 627 -23.19 -30.88 -26.59
N SER A 628 -23.52 -30.41 -25.38
CA SER A 628 -23.74 -28.99 -25.04
C SER A 628 -22.47 -28.23 -24.63
N ASN A 629 -21.30 -28.82 -24.68
CA ASN A 629 -20.02 -28.25 -24.18
C ASN A 629 -20.01 -27.90 -22.68
N ASN A 630 -20.91 -28.49 -21.88
CA ASN A 630 -20.99 -28.33 -20.44
C ASN A 630 -20.39 -29.56 -19.73
N SER A 631 -19.44 -29.30 -18.84
CA SER A 631 -18.88 -30.31 -17.93
C SER A 631 -19.36 -30.07 -16.51
N HIS A 632 -19.50 -31.13 -15.72
CA HIS A 632 -19.83 -31.05 -14.29
C HIS A 632 -18.58 -30.96 -13.40
N CYS A 633 -17.39 -31.01 -14.00
CA CYS A 633 -16.12 -31.03 -13.29
C CYS A 633 -15.67 -29.62 -12.83
N SER A 634 -14.92 -29.59 -11.72
CA SER A 634 -14.25 -28.40 -11.21
C SER A 634 -13.12 -27.93 -12.14
N GLU A 635 -12.61 -26.72 -11.93
CA GLU A 635 -11.47 -26.19 -12.68
C GLU A 635 -10.20 -27.04 -12.44
N GLU A 636 -10.02 -27.53 -11.21
CA GLU A 636 -8.91 -28.40 -10.83
C GLU A 636 -8.97 -29.74 -11.57
N GLU A 637 -10.15 -30.36 -11.70
CA GLU A 637 -10.34 -31.59 -12.45
C GLU A 637 -10.12 -31.40 -13.95
N HIS A 638 -10.55 -30.24 -14.50
CA HIS A 638 -10.25 -29.87 -15.89
C HIS A 638 -8.75 -29.64 -16.08
N GLN A 639 -8.08 -29.07 -15.10
CA GLN A 639 -6.65 -28.81 -15.12
C GLN A 639 -5.83 -30.09 -15.30
N LEU A 640 -6.22 -31.20 -14.69
CA LEU A 640 -5.54 -32.50 -14.86
C LEU A 640 -5.51 -32.99 -16.33
N ASN A 641 -6.49 -32.59 -17.13
CA ASN A 641 -6.56 -32.90 -18.55
C ASN A 641 -5.69 -32.01 -19.44
N ARG A 642 -5.37 -30.82 -19.03
CA ARG A 642 -4.51 -29.85 -19.76
C ARG A 642 -3.02 -30.14 -19.48
N ARG A 643 -2.53 -31.28 -19.92
CA ARG A 643 -1.21 -31.82 -19.60
C ARG A 643 -0.34 -32.07 -20.83
N SER A 644 0.95 -32.19 -20.60
CA SER A 644 1.91 -32.73 -21.56
C SER A 644 2.56 -34.01 -21.00
N GLU A 645 2.77 -35.00 -21.89
CA GLU A 645 3.44 -36.25 -21.62
C GLU A 645 4.72 -36.35 -22.47
N PHE A 646 5.77 -36.97 -22.00
CA PHE A 646 7.05 -37.15 -22.66
C PHE A 646 7.41 -38.64 -22.75
N ILE A 647 6.83 -39.33 -23.72
CA ILE A 647 6.95 -40.80 -23.81
C ILE A 647 8.26 -41.20 -24.48
N ILE A 648 9.05 -42.02 -23.82
CA ILE A 648 10.30 -42.56 -24.34
C ILE A 648 9.96 -43.57 -25.46
N THR A 649 10.30 -43.24 -26.69
CA THR A 649 10.07 -44.09 -27.85
C THR A 649 11.23 -45.06 -28.08
N SER A 650 12.44 -44.67 -27.73
CA SER A 650 13.61 -45.59 -27.72
C SER A 650 14.72 -45.04 -26.83
N ILE A 651 15.54 -45.92 -26.28
CA ILE A 651 16.75 -45.65 -25.51
C ILE A 651 17.73 -46.85 -25.59
N ASN A 652 19.01 -46.58 -25.79
CA ASN A 652 20.08 -47.57 -25.83
C ASN A 652 19.77 -48.79 -26.74
N GLY A 653 19.15 -48.54 -27.89
CA GLY A 653 18.82 -49.57 -28.88
C GLY A 653 17.56 -50.38 -28.59
N LYS A 654 16.90 -50.15 -27.45
CA LYS A 654 15.57 -50.73 -27.14
C LYS A 654 14.49 -49.76 -27.63
N THR A 655 13.39 -50.25 -28.16
CA THR A 655 12.26 -49.47 -28.63
C THR A 655 10.99 -49.78 -27.84
N CYS A 656 10.12 -48.78 -27.75
CA CYS A 656 8.79 -48.97 -27.16
C CYS A 656 7.93 -49.82 -28.11
N ASP A 657 7.56 -51.03 -27.68
CA ASP A 657 6.62 -51.90 -28.40
C ASP A 657 5.20 -51.34 -28.27
N LYS A 658 4.60 -50.93 -29.44
CA LYS A 658 3.28 -50.29 -29.49
C LYS A 658 2.11 -51.17 -29.04
N ASP A 659 2.35 -52.48 -28.78
CA ASP A 659 1.32 -53.43 -28.41
C ASP A 659 1.07 -53.54 -26.90
N LYS A 660 1.71 -52.74 -26.08
CA LYS A 660 1.55 -52.78 -24.59
C LYS A 660 0.88 -51.52 -23.97
N ASN A 661 0.35 -50.61 -24.78
CA ASN A 661 -0.39 -49.45 -24.25
C ASN A 661 -1.70 -49.18 -25.00
#